data_bef7a49d2c570686a0d740b34c05e099
#
_entry.id   bef7a49d2c570686a0d740b34c05e099
#
_cell.length_a   1.000
_cell.length_b   1.000
_cell.length_c   1.000
_cell.angle_alpha   90.00
_cell.angle_beta   90.00
_cell.angle_gamma   90.00
#
_symmetry.space_group_name_H-M   'P 1'
#
loop_
_entity.id
_entity.type
_entity.pdbx_description
1 polymer ?
#
loop_
_entity_poly.entity_id
_entity_poly.type
_entity_poly.pdbx_seq_one_letter_code
_entity_poly.pdbx_strand_id
1 'polypeptide(L)'
;MNQLQQEKIRELRLKKRAESLKNNRKKFSKNCREFLSQPFGFAREVIAPKPKGEMKSTKVEVEQQLQRSHSDEEKSKAREAPEDLIQYEEPEVEFDNKMPSWSEFNKRLRKTRSKSAPGPNGVPYLVYKRCPGVARLLWSYIKGMWKKNLISDSWRKAEGVFIPKEDGATAVEKFRTISLMNVEGKLYFALKADRLLKYTLQNQYIDTSIQKGGVPAISGCLEHTAILSQLIREAKAEKKDLVVTWLDIANAYGSIPHSLIQLALRRAHVPEETCKLVESYYANVEIRFTTKEFTTDWQRVEKGIITGCTLSVILFALSMTMLVMSVKEETKGPKTSSGQRQVNARLFMDDIATTTENLVQTKYLLDKLVAKLTWAGLAVKPGKCRSLVIIKGEVSQRTPKIEGKPITSVIEKPVKYLGKVYNKTLHDREQTEDVMKELKQGLSRIQKAKIPGRYKAWMVQHMLLPRLMWPLTIYNIPETKVEEMQRLITVWLKRWLGLPRSLSVECFYSRSTKMQLPYSELTEEVKVAKARVYTTFEESSDPCVRGAQVNLDGGRKADTPRSVNDAKSRLKMVEITGIPNKGKEGLGLNPRKYYSSSGKKERRTMVIEKVREAEEDRRQVKMTNLAKQGAQTRWEVPAKKMSHREIINRSEASFKFLVKAVYDLLPTPANKNIWFGSEESCKLCEGKGTLTHILSGCPVALAQGRYRWRHDEVLREVARCVKAKVESHKMQAKSQKESIKFLREGETMTPQEKKYQDSYLDGASDWKLMVDLDRNLKFPKEVAETNQRPDMILMSSSTKRIGLIELTVPSEERIEVSGELKKARYAPLQEQGKANGWRVQIWAIEVGCKGFPAASMASFLKDIGLTGSERTQSLKKIGEIAENASRRVWNWSHFAEWGNREVR
;
A
#
# COMPACT_ATOMS: atom_id res chain seq x y z
N MET A 1 33.50 35.67 45.81
CA MET A 1 32.76 35.99 44.58
C MET A 1 32.67 34.82 43.59
N ASN A 2 33.74 34.08 43.32
CA ASN A 2 33.73 32.96 42.34
C ASN A 2 32.81 31.79 42.70
N GLN A 3 32.68 31.38 43.95
CA GLN A 3 31.78 30.25 44.32
C GLN A 3 30.30 30.58 44.15
N LEU A 4 29.87 31.77 44.57
CA LEU A 4 28.48 32.23 44.39
C LEU A 4 28.12 32.37 42.88
N GLN A 5 29.04 32.77 42.04
CA GLN A 5 28.85 32.83 40.59
C GLN A 5 28.72 31.43 40.00
N GLN A 6 29.53 30.48 40.44
CA GLN A 6 29.47 29.08 39.98
C GLN A 6 28.15 28.39 40.41
N GLU A 7 27.69 28.60 41.59
CA GLU A 7 26.38 28.10 42.09
C GLU A 7 25.22 28.70 41.26
N LYS A 8 25.23 29.99 41.00
CA LYS A 8 24.20 30.66 40.21
C LYS A 8 24.18 30.18 38.77
N ILE A 9 25.34 29.90 38.16
CA ILE A 9 25.47 29.29 36.84
C ILE A 9 24.93 27.87 36.86
N ARG A 10 25.19 27.07 37.88
CA ARG A 10 24.68 25.70 38.05
C ARG A 10 23.16 25.69 38.19
N GLU A 11 22.59 26.58 38.98
CA GLU A 11 21.16 26.75 39.16
C GLU A 11 20.48 27.16 37.84
N LEU A 12 21.03 28.13 37.11
CA LEU A 12 20.51 28.52 35.79
C LEU A 12 20.59 27.40 34.77
N ARG A 13 21.65 26.59 34.79
CA ARG A 13 21.76 25.40 33.94
C ARG A 13 20.69 24.34 34.27
N LEU A 14 20.43 24.12 35.56
CA LEU A 14 19.39 23.20 36.02
C LEU A 14 17.98 23.69 35.62
N LYS A 15 17.69 24.99 35.81
CA LYS A 15 16.42 25.62 35.38
C LYS A 15 16.24 25.49 33.86
N LYS A 16 17.25 25.85 33.07
CA LYS A 16 17.20 25.68 31.59
C LYS A 16 17.02 24.23 31.19
N ARG A 17 17.65 23.28 31.89
CA ARG A 17 17.49 21.84 31.63
C ARG A 17 16.09 21.36 31.98
N ALA A 18 15.53 21.77 33.10
CA ALA A 18 14.15 21.44 33.50
C ALA A 18 13.11 21.99 32.50
N GLU A 19 13.29 23.25 32.08
CA GLU A 19 12.42 23.90 31.09
C GLU A 19 12.52 23.20 29.72
N SER A 20 13.73 22.87 29.28
CA SER A 20 13.97 22.09 28.07
C SER A 20 13.30 20.73 28.14
N LEU A 21 13.37 20.03 29.28
CA LEU A 21 12.69 18.74 29.47
C LEU A 21 11.16 18.89 29.42
N LYS A 22 10.60 19.93 30.04
CA LYS A 22 9.16 20.24 30.02
C LYS A 22 8.68 20.52 28.60
N ASN A 23 9.43 21.33 27.84
CA ASN A 23 9.12 21.63 26.43
C ASN A 23 9.25 20.37 25.54
N ASN A 24 10.25 19.53 25.80
CA ASN A 24 10.42 18.26 25.10
C ASN A 24 9.26 17.30 25.36
N ARG A 25 8.77 17.18 26.60
CA ARG A 25 7.59 16.37 26.93
C ARG A 25 6.32 16.88 26.28
N LYS A 26 6.09 18.22 26.29
CA LYS A 26 4.94 18.83 25.58
C LYS A 26 5.00 18.53 24.09
N LYS A 27 6.17 18.74 23.45
CA LYS A 27 6.36 18.46 22.01
C LYS A 27 6.18 16.97 21.68
N PHE A 28 6.71 16.07 22.52
CA PHE A 28 6.51 14.62 22.37
C PHE A 28 5.02 14.24 22.42
N SER A 29 4.28 14.72 23.42
CA SER A 29 2.85 14.43 23.56
C SER A 29 2.03 15.00 22.41
N LYS A 30 2.35 16.23 21.94
CA LYS A 30 1.72 16.84 20.76
C LYS A 30 1.95 15.98 19.52
N ASN A 31 3.20 15.63 19.23
CA ASN A 31 3.57 14.84 18.06
C ASN A 31 2.92 13.45 18.06
N CYS A 32 2.83 12.82 19.25
CA CYS A 32 2.14 11.52 19.36
C CYS A 32 0.65 11.61 19.01
N ARG A 33 -0.05 12.64 19.51
CA ARG A 33 -1.47 12.88 19.19
C ARG A 33 -1.68 13.17 17.73
N GLU A 34 -0.84 14.01 17.15
CA GLU A 34 -0.87 14.36 15.73
C GLU A 34 -0.60 13.14 14.83
N PHE A 35 0.42 12.33 15.17
CA PHE A 35 0.69 11.07 14.46
C PHE A 35 -0.51 10.11 14.53
N LEU A 36 -1.13 9.94 15.69
CA LEU A 36 -2.26 9.02 15.84
C LEU A 36 -3.51 9.51 15.09
N SER A 37 -3.73 10.82 15.02
CA SER A 37 -4.86 11.40 14.28
C SER A 37 -4.65 11.38 12.76
N GLN A 38 -3.43 11.72 12.29
CA GLN A 38 -3.10 11.85 10.87
C GLN A 38 -1.68 11.31 10.57
N PRO A 39 -1.46 9.99 10.62
CA PRO A 39 -0.11 9.40 10.52
C PRO A 39 0.60 9.72 9.20
N PHE A 40 -0.12 9.71 8.07
CA PHE A 40 0.46 10.06 6.77
C PHE A 40 0.77 11.55 6.62
N GLY A 41 -0.05 12.43 7.20
CA GLY A 41 0.18 13.87 7.22
C GLY A 41 1.47 14.19 7.98
N PHE A 42 1.54 13.74 9.22
CA PHE A 42 2.71 13.88 10.08
C PHE A 42 4.00 13.33 9.43
N ALA A 43 3.93 12.09 8.91
CA ALA A 43 5.09 11.46 8.29
C ALA A 43 5.57 12.22 7.04
N ARG A 44 4.66 12.80 6.26
CA ARG A 44 5.00 13.62 5.08
C ARG A 44 5.75 14.89 5.49
N GLU A 45 5.31 15.57 6.53
CA GLU A 45 5.99 16.77 7.02
C GLU A 45 7.40 16.47 7.54
N VAL A 46 7.59 15.30 8.17
CA VAL A 46 8.91 14.90 8.68
C VAL A 46 9.84 14.49 7.54
N ILE A 47 9.39 13.66 6.60
CA ILE A 47 10.26 13.03 5.58
C ILE A 47 10.42 13.93 4.36
N ALA A 48 9.34 14.53 3.89
CA ALA A 48 9.29 15.30 2.66
C ALA A 48 8.36 16.51 2.84
N PRO A 49 8.78 17.52 3.60
CA PRO A 49 7.99 18.72 3.76
C PRO A 49 7.69 19.34 2.40
N LYS A 50 6.47 19.82 2.23
CA LYS A 50 6.10 20.54 1.01
C LYS A 50 6.82 21.89 0.99
N PRO A 51 7.14 22.41 -0.20
CA PRO A 51 7.60 23.78 -0.34
C PRO A 51 6.64 24.74 0.38
N LYS A 52 7.20 25.67 1.11
CA LYS A 52 6.45 26.72 1.80
C LYS A 52 6.66 28.02 1.03
N GLY A 53 5.58 28.71 0.74
CA GLY A 53 5.59 30.02 0.11
C GLY A 53 4.44 30.84 0.67
N GLU A 54 4.60 32.13 0.70
CA GLU A 54 3.57 33.08 1.11
C GLU A 54 3.40 34.09 -0.03
N MET A 55 2.21 34.11 -0.62
CA MET A 55 1.89 35.03 -1.70
C MET A 55 1.98 36.47 -1.18
N LYS A 56 2.84 37.27 -1.77
CA LYS A 56 2.97 38.69 -1.47
C LYS A 56 2.45 39.58 -2.61
N SER A 57 2.10 38.95 -3.75
CA SER A 57 1.47 39.71 -4.85
C SER A 57 0.10 40.23 -4.44
N THR A 58 -0.19 41.45 -4.82
CA THR A 58 -1.48 42.12 -4.61
C THR A 58 -2.60 41.51 -5.42
N LYS A 59 -3.88 41.80 -5.09
CA LYS A 59 -5.04 41.36 -5.86
C LYS A 59 -4.89 41.76 -7.34
N VAL A 60 -4.53 42.99 -7.61
CA VAL A 60 -4.38 43.55 -8.97
C VAL A 60 -3.28 42.81 -9.77
N GLU A 61 -2.13 42.57 -9.15
CA GLU A 61 -1.04 41.82 -9.82
C GLU A 61 -1.44 40.38 -10.15
N VAL A 62 -2.18 39.73 -9.25
CA VAL A 62 -2.69 38.38 -9.48
C VAL A 62 -3.72 38.39 -10.61
N GLU A 63 -4.66 39.30 -10.63
CA GLU A 63 -5.67 39.45 -11.69
C GLU A 63 -5.03 39.73 -13.06
N GLN A 64 -4.08 40.65 -13.12
CA GLN A 64 -3.32 40.93 -14.36
C GLN A 64 -2.57 39.70 -14.87
N GLN A 65 -1.92 38.95 -13.98
CA GLN A 65 -1.21 37.72 -14.36
C GLN A 65 -2.17 36.63 -14.85
N LEU A 66 -3.33 36.50 -14.23
CA LEU A 66 -4.36 35.54 -14.65
C LEU A 66 -4.96 35.96 -16.00
N GLN A 67 -5.23 37.25 -16.19
CA GLN A 67 -5.70 37.78 -17.47
C GLN A 67 -4.72 37.48 -18.57
N ARG A 68 -3.44 37.82 -18.41
CA ARG A 68 -2.39 37.49 -19.38
C ARG A 68 -2.30 36.00 -19.69
N SER A 69 -2.52 35.15 -18.68
CA SER A 69 -2.44 33.70 -18.84
C SER A 69 -3.63 33.09 -19.56
N HIS A 70 -4.82 33.69 -19.45
CA HIS A 70 -6.08 33.10 -19.90
C HIS A 70 -6.77 33.87 -21.04
N SER A 71 -6.35 35.11 -21.37
CA SER A 71 -6.84 35.85 -22.56
C SER A 71 -6.26 35.28 -23.84
N ASP A 72 -7.08 35.14 -24.87
CA ASP A 72 -6.68 34.73 -26.21
C ASP A 72 -6.88 35.85 -27.20
N GLU A 73 -5.80 36.64 -27.45
CA GLU A 73 -5.80 37.76 -28.40
C GLU A 73 -6.03 37.29 -29.84
N GLU A 74 -5.73 36.03 -30.13
CA GLU A 74 -5.92 35.43 -31.45
C GLU A 74 -7.23 34.64 -31.61
N LYS A 75 -8.13 34.72 -30.64
CA LYS A 75 -9.40 33.96 -30.62
C LYS A 75 -10.26 34.15 -31.88
N SER A 76 -10.22 35.33 -32.47
CA SER A 76 -10.95 35.69 -33.70
C SER A 76 -10.29 35.26 -34.99
N LYS A 77 -9.00 34.86 -34.94
CA LYS A 77 -8.28 34.43 -36.15
C LYS A 77 -8.61 32.97 -36.46
N ALA A 78 -9.27 32.75 -37.59
CA ALA A 78 -9.41 31.40 -38.10
C ALA A 78 -8.02 30.83 -38.43
N ARG A 79 -7.67 29.71 -37.78
CA ARG A 79 -6.43 29.02 -38.09
C ARG A 79 -6.70 28.00 -39.15
N GLU A 80 -6.32 28.28 -40.40
CA GLU A 80 -6.30 27.29 -41.44
C GLU A 80 -5.39 26.12 -41.03
N ALA A 81 -5.94 24.91 -41.10
CA ALA A 81 -5.17 23.73 -40.77
C ALA A 81 -4.09 23.48 -41.80
N PRO A 82 -2.81 23.24 -41.43
CA PRO A 82 -1.77 22.86 -42.36
C PRO A 82 -2.19 21.61 -43.14
N GLU A 83 -1.88 21.58 -44.44
CA GLU A 83 -2.19 20.46 -45.32
C GLU A 83 -1.59 19.13 -44.82
N ASP A 84 -0.40 19.21 -44.18
CA ASP A 84 0.31 18.08 -43.61
C ASP A 84 -0.13 17.74 -42.15
N LEU A 85 -1.27 18.30 -41.68
CA LEU A 85 -1.87 17.89 -40.43
C LEU A 85 -2.61 16.59 -40.63
N ILE A 86 -2.36 15.62 -39.74
CA ILE A 86 -2.94 14.27 -39.82
C ILE A 86 -4.46 14.30 -40.07
N GLN A 87 -4.90 13.49 -41.01
CA GLN A 87 -6.28 13.12 -41.26
C GLN A 87 -6.49 11.74 -40.62
N TYR A 88 -7.47 11.63 -39.76
CA TYR A 88 -7.84 10.34 -39.22
C TYR A 88 -8.85 9.66 -40.14
N GLU A 89 -8.77 8.35 -40.18
CA GLU A 89 -9.77 7.53 -40.90
C GLU A 89 -11.10 7.55 -40.16
N GLU A 90 -12.17 7.21 -40.86
CA GLU A 90 -13.50 7.06 -40.27
C GLU A 90 -13.49 6.04 -39.13
N PRO A 91 -14.31 6.24 -38.11
CA PRO A 91 -14.29 5.38 -36.92
C PRO A 91 -14.81 3.97 -37.23
N GLU A 92 -14.03 2.97 -36.88
CA GLU A 92 -14.50 1.56 -36.85
C GLU A 92 -15.51 1.32 -35.74
N VAL A 93 -15.37 2.03 -34.63
CA VAL A 93 -16.22 1.93 -33.44
C VAL A 93 -16.93 3.24 -33.22
N GLU A 94 -18.26 3.22 -33.26
CA GLU A 94 -19.10 4.41 -33.07
C GLU A 94 -18.96 5.00 -31.64
N PHE A 95 -19.19 6.31 -31.54
CA PHE A 95 -19.19 7.01 -30.27
C PHE A 95 -20.41 6.62 -29.43
N ASP A 96 -20.17 6.11 -28.21
CA ASP A 96 -21.25 5.76 -27.28
C ASP A 96 -21.83 7.01 -26.60
N ASN A 97 -22.92 7.52 -27.14
CA ASN A 97 -23.66 8.68 -26.57
C ASN A 97 -24.83 8.27 -25.66
N LYS A 98 -25.00 6.99 -25.32
CA LYS A 98 -26.10 6.51 -24.46
C LYS A 98 -26.01 7.15 -23.07
N MET A 99 -27.15 7.39 -22.45
CA MET A 99 -27.23 7.93 -21.09
C MET A 99 -26.51 6.99 -20.11
N PRO A 100 -25.79 7.55 -19.12
CA PRO A 100 -25.04 6.73 -18.16
C PRO A 100 -25.99 5.92 -17.27
N SER A 101 -25.73 4.63 -17.14
CA SER A 101 -26.46 3.76 -16.21
C SER A 101 -26.14 4.09 -14.76
N TRP A 102 -27.00 3.67 -13.82
CA TRP A 102 -26.72 3.78 -12.38
C TRP A 102 -25.42 3.01 -12.00
N SER A 103 -25.17 1.85 -12.59
CA SER A 103 -23.98 1.04 -12.35
C SER A 103 -22.71 1.80 -12.73
N GLU A 104 -22.71 2.45 -13.89
CA GLU A 104 -21.58 3.24 -14.41
C GLU A 104 -21.33 4.46 -13.52
N PHE A 105 -22.37 5.23 -13.18
CA PHE A 105 -22.28 6.36 -12.28
C PHE A 105 -21.73 5.95 -10.90
N ASN A 106 -22.29 4.90 -10.30
CA ASN A 106 -21.88 4.43 -8.98
C ASN A 106 -20.43 3.87 -8.98
N LYS A 107 -20.04 3.16 -10.04
CA LYS A 107 -18.66 2.71 -10.26
C LYS A 107 -17.71 3.91 -10.30
N ARG A 108 -18.09 5.00 -10.99
CA ARG A 108 -17.28 6.22 -11.05
C ARG A 108 -17.23 6.93 -9.71
N LEU A 109 -18.34 7.09 -9.01
CA LEU A 109 -18.43 7.69 -7.68
C LEU A 109 -17.56 6.92 -6.67
N ARG A 110 -17.59 5.59 -6.67
CA ARG A 110 -16.76 4.76 -5.77
C ARG A 110 -15.26 4.98 -5.95
N LYS A 111 -14.80 5.22 -7.18
CA LYS A 111 -13.39 5.50 -7.51
C LYS A 111 -12.90 6.86 -6.98
N THR A 112 -13.77 7.81 -6.69
CA THR A 112 -13.38 9.14 -6.20
C THR A 112 -12.81 9.07 -4.77
N ARG A 113 -11.98 10.06 -4.39
CA ARG A 113 -11.44 10.16 -3.03
C ARG A 113 -12.44 10.94 -2.15
N SER A 114 -12.93 10.33 -1.07
CA SER A 114 -13.93 10.92 -0.17
C SER A 114 -13.49 12.25 0.47
N LYS A 115 -12.19 12.44 0.69
CA LYS A 115 -11.58 13.63 1.30
C LYS A 115 -11.00 14.62 0.29
N SER A 116 -11.35 14.53 -1.00
CA SER A 116 -10.96 15.56 -1.98
C SER A 116 -11.63 16.89 -1.65
N ALA A 117 -10.91 17.99 -1.90
CA ALA A 117 -11.47 19.33 -1.73
C ALA A 117 -12.72 19.50 -2.62
N PRO A 118 -13.81 20.08 -2.08
CA PRO A 118 -14.99 20.44 -2.86
C PRO A 118 -14.69 21.64 -3.78
N GLY A 119 -15.62 21.96 -4.65
CA GLY A 119 -15.63 23.18 -5.43
C GLY A 119 -16.31 24.33 -4.69
N PRO A 120 -16.72 25.40 -5.43
CA PRO A 120 -17.33 26.62 -4.86
C PRO A 120 -18.58 26.37 -3.99
N ASN A 121 -19.34 25.30 -4.29
CA ASN A 121 -20.55 24.94 -3.51
C ASN A 121 -20.26 24.27 -2.15
N GLY A 122 -18.99 23.94 -1.85
CA GLY A 122 -18.58 23.33 -0.59
C GLY A 122 -18.98 21.86 -0.40
N VAL A 123 -19.65 21.21 -1.36
CA VAL A 123 -20.18 19.84 -1.22
C VAL A 123 -19.09 18.80 -1.59
N PRO A 124 -18.62 17.95 -0.64
CA PRO A 124 -17.60 16.94 -0.92
C PRO A 124 -18.21 15.64 -1.46
N TYR A 125 -17.41 14.81 -2.12
CA TYR A 125 -17.82 13.45 -2.55
C TYR A 125 -18.36 12.57 -1.43
N LEU A 126 -17.97 12.83 -0.19
CA LEU A 126 -18.42 12.07 0.96
C LEU A 126 -19.95 12.07 1.13
N VAL A 127 -20.62 13.19 0.81
CA VAL A 127 -22.08 13.32 0.85
C VAL A 127 -22.71 12.28 -0.06
N TYR A 128 -22.31 12.24 -1.32
CA TYR A 128 -22.87 11.30 -2.32
C TYR A 128 -22.52 9.83 -2.02
N LYS A 129 -21.39 9.58 -1.37
CA LYS A 129 -21.00 8.21 -0.97
C LYS A 129 -21.76 7.68 0.23
N ARG A 130 -22.15 8.55 1.16
CA ARG A 130 -22.84 8.15 2.39
C ARG A 130 -24.36 8.26 2.31
N CYS A 131 -24.86 9.05 1.38
CA CYS A 131 -26.31 9.30 1.19
C CYS A 131 -26.75 8.76 -0.19
N PRO A 132 -27.11 7.46 -0.31
CA PRO A 132 -27.49 6.85 -1.58
C PRO A 132 -28.68 7.54 -2.28
N GLY A 133 -29.65 8.06 -1.53
CA GLY A 133 -30.77 8.83 -2.06
C GLY A 133 -30.30 10.08 -2.80
N VAL A 134 -29.40 10.88 -2.17
CA VAL A 134 -28.82 12.08 -2.78
C VAL A 134 -28.00 11.73 -4.02
N ALA A 135 -27.26 10.62 -3.99
CA ALA A 135 -26.52 10.15 -5.15
C ALA A 135 -27.44 9.74 -6.33
N ARG A 136 -28.63 9.17 -6.05
CA ARG A 136 -29.64 8.85 -7.08
C ARG A 136 -30.26 10.11 -7.68
N LEU A 137 -30.54 11.13 -6.86
CA LEU A 137 -31.00 12.43 -7.35
C LEU A 137 -29.97 13.09 -8.27
N LEU A 138 -28.69 13.10 -7.87
CA LEU A 138 -27.63 13.61 -8.72
C LEU A 138 -27.51 12.83 -10.04
N TRP A 139 -27.58 11.50 -9.99
CA TRP A 139 -27.59 10.69 -11.21
C TRP A 139 -28.76 11.00 -12.12
N SER A 140 -29.97 11.19 -11.58
CA SER A 140 -31.15 11.59 -12.35
C SER A 140 -30.96 12.97 -13.00
N TYR A 141 -30.40 13.93 -12.24
CA TYR A 141 -30.07 15.26 -12.75
C TYR A 141 -29.02 15.17 -13.90
N ILE A 142 -27.94 14.38 -13.70
CA ILE A 142 -26.93 14.14 -14.74
C ILE A 142 -27.57 13.54 -16.00
N LYS A 143 -28.53 12.61 -15.90
CA LYS A 143 -29.25 12.08 -17.07
C LYS A 143 -30.04 13.16 -17.80
N GLY A 144 -30.69 14.05 -17.07
CA GLY A 144 -31.40 15.18 -17.67
C GLY A 144 -30.49 16.11 -18.46
N MET A 145 -29.34 16.48 -17.86
CA MET A 145 -28.30 17.28 -18.52
C MET A 145 -27.67 16.55 -19.73
N TRP A 146 -27.49 15.23 -19.62
CA TRP A 146 -26.99 14.41 -20.73
C TRP A 146 -27.95 14.36 -21.92
N LYS A 147 -29.26 14.14 -21.66
CA LYS A 147 -30.30 14.09 -22.70
C LYS A 147 -30.42 15.39 -23.44
N LYS A 148 -30.34 16.54 -22.71
CA LYS A 148 -30.45 17.88 -23.28
C LYS A 148 -29.14 18.40 -23.86
N ASN A 149 -28.06 17.69 -23.73
CA ASN A 149 -26.67 18.11 -24.07
C ASN A 149 -26.31 19.46 -23.46
N LEU A 150 -26.63 19.65 -22.17
CA LEU A 150 -26.42 20.90 -21.42
C LEU A 150 -25.41 20.72 -20.29
N ILE A 151 -24.86 21.85 -19.88
CA ILE A 151 -23.94 21.95 -18.72
C ILE A 151 -24.50 22.99 -17.76
N SER A 152 -24.64 22.62 -16.48
CA SER A 152 -25.09 23.55 -15.44
C SER A 152 -24.06 24.68 -15.27
N ASP A 153 -24.54 25.92 -15.11
CA ASP A 153 -23.67 27.10 -14.93
C ASP A 153 -22.79 27.00 -13.71
N SER A 154 -23.27 26.34 -12.64
CA SER A 154 -22.46 26.05 -11.46
C SER A 154 -21.25 25.11 -11.72
N TRP A 155 -21.28 24.36 -12.82
CA TRP A 155 -20.18 23.46 -13.22
C TRP A 155 -19.15 24.15 -14.13
N ARG A 156 -19.44 25.35 -14.60
CA ARG A 156 -18.55 26.21 -15.39
C ARG A 156 -17.66 27.06 -14.51
N LYS A 157 -17.92 27.12 -13.19
CA LYS A 157 -17.19 27.94 -12.23
C LYS A 157 -16.21 27.08 -11.44
N ALA A 158 -14.95 27.56 -11.35
CA ALA A 158 -13.91 26.91 -10.59
C ALA A 158 -13.22 27.89 -9.64
N GLU A 159 -12.94 27.43 -8.42
CA GLU A 159 -12.15 28.19 -7.45
C GLU A 159 -10.69 27.72 -7.50
N GLY A 160 -9.79 28.63 -7.81
CA GLY A 160 -8.37 28.36 -7.92
C GLY A 160 -7.66 28.50 -6.57
N VAL A 161 -6.67 27.62 -6.36
CA VAL A 161 -5.75 27.69 -5.22
C VAL A 161 -4.31 27.72 -5.71
N PHE A 162 -3.46 28.44 -4.99
CA PHE A 162 -2.04 28.56 -5.30
C PHE A 162 -1.21 27.56 -4.49
N ILE A 163 -0.33 26.82 -5.16
CA ILE A 163 0.62 25.91 -4.54
C ILE A 163 2.04 26.36 -4.91
N PRO A 164 2.92 26.65 -3.93
CA PRO A 164 4.28 27.09 -4.23
C PRO A 164 5.06 26.02 -5.01
N LYS A 165 5.79 26.44 -6.02
CA LYS A 165 6.69 25.59 -6.84
C LYS A 165 8.01 25.33 -6.11
N GLU A 166 8.47 26.32 -5.31
CA GLU A 166 9.75 26.31 -4.60
C GLU A 166 9.59 26.88 -3.17
N ASP A 167 10.56 26.60 -2.29
CA ASP A 167 10.59 27.20 -0.96
C ASP A 167 10.84 28.73 -1.07
N GLY A 168 10.10 29.50 -0.26
CA GLY A 168 10.19 30.95 -0.23
C GLY A 168 9.52 31.64 -1.43
N ALA A 169 8.62 30.95 -2.17
CA ALA A 169 7.84 31.56 -3.24
C ALA A 169 7.00 32.73 -2.70
N THR A 170 7.10 33.89 -3.35
CA THR A 170 6.35 35.12 -3.00
C THR A 170 5.59 35.72 -4.19
N ALA A 171 6.16 35.70 -5.39
CA ALA A 171 5.53 36.19 -6.61
C ALA A 171 4.60 35.15 -7.23
N VAL A 172 3.49 35.56 -7.84
CA VAL A 172 2.45 34.70 -8.40
C VAL A 172 2.96 33.67 -9.41
N GLU A 173 3.97 34.02 -10.22
CA GLU A 173 4.58 33.13 -11.24
C GLU A 173 5.28 31.91 -10.60
N LYS A 174 5.68 32.03 -9.33
CA LYS A 174 6.33 30.96 -8.56
C LYS A 174 5.33 29.98 -7.93
N PHE A 175 4.04 30.16 -8.21
CA PHE A 175 2.97 29.27 -7.77
C PHE A 175 2.40 28.49 -8.97
N ARG A 176 1.94 27.26 -8.66
CA ARG A 176 1.08 26.49 -9.56
C ARG A 176 -0.35 26.78 -9.22
N THR A 177 -1.20 26.97 -10.21
CA THR A 177 -2.64 27.09 -10.05
C THR A 177 -3.33 25.73 -10.10
N ILE A 178 -4.23 25.46 -9.19
CA ILE A 178 -5.11 24.29 -9.22
C ILE A 178 -6.53 24.76 -9.09
N SER A 179 -7.39 24.31 -10.00
CA SER A 179 -8.80 24.70 -10.05
C SER A 179 -9.68 23.66 -9.35
N LEU A 180 -10.52 24.11 -8.44
CA LEU A 180 -11.47 23.28 -7.69
C LEU A 180 -12.86 23.50 -8.27
N MET A 181 -13.36 22.52 -9.02
CA MET A 181 -14.72 22.51 -9.57
C MET A 181 -15.68 21.80 -8.61
N ASN A 182 -16.98 22.04 -8.73
CA ASN A 182 -18.01 21.29 -8.04
C ASN A 182 -17.93 19.80 -8.39
N VAL A 183 -18.09 18.95 -7.37
CA VAL A 183 -17.89 17.49 -7.52
C VAL A 183 -18.93 16.84 -8.43
N GLU A 184 -20.11 17.42 -8.54
CA GLU A 184 -21.19 17.03 -9.44
C GLU A 184 -20.75 17.17 -10.90
N GLY A 185 -20.22 18.34 -11.25
CA GLY A 185 -19.63 18.60 -12.57
C GLY A 185 -18.44 17.68 -12.86
N LYS A 186 -17.56 17.44 -11.87
CA LYS A 186 -16.47 16.48 -12.02
C LYS A 186 -16.98 15.06 -12.33
N LEU A 187 -18.08 14.62 -11.77
CA LEU A 187 -18.68 13.31 -12.08
C LEU A 187 -19.26 13.28 -13.50
N TYR A 188 -19.99 14.33 -13.91
CA TYR A 188 -20.51 14.48 -15.27
C TYR A 188 -19.38 14.43 -16.30
N PHE A 189 -18.38 15.30 -16.15
CA PHE A 189 -17.24 15.36 -17.06
C PHE A 189 -16.40 14.09 -17.03
N ALA A 190 -16.35 13.38 -15.90
CA ALA A 190 -15.63 12.11 -15.84
C ALA A 190 -16.32 10.99 -16.61
N LEU A 191 -17.68 10.99 -16.66
CA LEU A 191 -18.45 10.06 -17.48
C LEU A 191 -18.27 10.37 -18.96
N LYS A 192 -18.29 11.64 -19.38
CA LYS A 192 -18.00 12.07 -20.75
C LYS A 192 -16.57 11.72 -21.16
N ALA A 193 -15.61 11.96 -20.26
CA ALA A 193 -14.19 11.60 -20.48
C ALA A 193 -13.98 10.10 -20.65
N ASP A 194 -14.64 9.27 -19.84
CA ASP A 194 -14.56 7.81 -19.98
C ASP A 194 -15.06 7.34 -21.36
N ARG A 195 -16.12 7.97 -21.92
CA ARG A 195 -16.66 7.71 -23.26
C ARG A 195 -15.69 8.15 -24.35
N LEU A 196 -15.24 9.41 -24.30
CA LEU A 196 -14.31 9.98 -25.27
C LEU A 196 -13.01 9.18 -25.29
N LEU A 197 -12.45 8.85 -24.14
CA LEU A 197 -11.23 8.08 -24.05
C LEU A 197 -11.39 6.66 -24.65
N LYS A 198 -12.50 5.98 -24.35
CA LYS A 198 -12.77 4.66 -24.92
C LYS A 198 -12.82 4.73 -26.43
N TYR A 199 -13.55 5.70 -26.96
CA TYR A 199 -13.71 5.95 -28.40
C TYR A 199 -12.37 6.23 -29.09
N THR A 200 -11.59 7.18 -28.55
CA THR A 200 -10.32 7.59 -29.15
C THR A 200 -9.25 6.51 -29.10
N LEU A 201 -9.27 5.64 -28.08
CA LEU A 201 -8.36 4.49 -27.99
C LEU A 201 -8.76 3.34 -28.93
N GLN A 202 -10.06 3.06 -29.06
CA GLN A 202 -10.54 1.98 -29.91
C GLN A 202 -10.31 2.28 -31.40
N ASN A 203 -10.45 3.55 -31.80
CA ASN A 203 -10.20 4.03 -33.16
C ASN A 203 -8.75 4.51 -33.40
N GLN A 204 -7.86 4.30 -32.44
CA GLN A 204 -6.42 4.67 -32.51
C GLN A 204 -6.14 6.17 -32.73
N TYR A 205 -7.12 7.06 -32.47
CA TYR A 205 -6.93 8.52 -32.54
C TYR A 205 -5.99 9.03 -31.45
N ILE A 206 -5.85 8.30 -30.33
CA ILE A 206 -4.75 8.42 -29.41
C ILE A 206 -3.85 7.20 -29.59
N ASP A 207 -2.74 7.36 -30.33
CA ASP A 207 -1.73 6.32 -30.51
C ASP A 207 -0.96 6.11 -29.21
N THR A 208 -1.16 4.98 -28.55
CA THR A 208 -0.54 4.64 -27.26
C THR A 208 0.95 4.29 -27.39
N SER A 209 1.50 4.13 -28.58
CA SER A 209 2.94 4.04 -28.82
C SER A 209 3.62 5.40 -28.65
N ILE A 210 2.89 6.48 -28.92
CA ILE A 210 3.32 7.88 -28.82
C ILE A 210 2.88 8.49 -27.49
N GLN A 211 1.54 8.62 -27.26
CA GLN A 211 0.96 9.27 -26.09
C GLN A 211 0.62 8.26 -25.01
N LYS A 212 1.30 8.35 -23.87
CA LYS A 212 1.03 7.50 -22.70
C LYS A 212 0.51 8.29 -21.49
N GLY A 213 0.57 9.61 -21.55
CA GLY A 213 0.01 10.49 -20.53
C GLY A 213 -1.52 10.55 -20.61
N GLY A 214 -2.22 10.52 -19.47
CA GLY A 214 -3.68 10.56 -19.41
C GLY A 214 -4.39 9.25 -19.79
N VAL A 215 -3.66 8.23 -20.23
CA VAL A 215 -4.20 6.93 -20.65
C VAL A 215 -4.17 5.95 -19.46
N PRO A 216 -5.33 5.46 -19.00
CA PRO A 216 -5.39 4.55 -17.86
C PRO A 216 -4.84 3.16 -18.21
N ALA A 217 -4.35 2.45 -17.20
CA ALA A 217 -3.80 1.10 -17.28
C ALA A 217 -2.47 0.96 -18.07
N ILE A 218 -1.89 2.04 -18.55
CA ILE A 218 -0.55 2.07 -19.14
C ILE A 218 0.45 2.63 -18.12
N SER A 219 1.58 1.98 -17.98
CA SER A 219 2.68 2.44 -17.11
C SER A 219 3.61 3.41 -17.87
N GLY A 220 3.03 4.46 -18.44
CA GLY A 220 3.67 5.31 -19.45
C GLY A 220 5.01 5.90 -19.03
N CYS A 221 5.13 6.38 -17.79
CA CYS A 221 6.43 6.88 -17.28
C CYS A 221 7.50 5.78 -17.29
N LEU A 222 7.15 4.56 -16.88
CA LEU A 222 8.07 3.42 -16.87
C LEU A 222 8.44 2.98 -18.28
N GLU A 223 7.45 2.86 -19.16
CA GLU A 223 7.67 2.43 -20.55
C GLU A 223 8.55 3.42 -21.30
N HIS A 224 8.22 4.71 -21.27
CA HIS A 224 9.03 5.73 -21.96
C HIS A 224 10.46 5.84 -21.42
N THR A 225 10.63 5.88 -20.09
CA THR A 225 11.97 5.97 -19.50
C THR A 225 12.79 4.70 -19.72
N ALA A 226 12.16 3.53 -19.69
CA ALA A 226 12.84 2.25 -19.91
C ALA A 226 13.33 2.10 -21.37
N ILE A 227 12.46 2.37 -22.35
CA ILE A 227 12.82 2.34 -23.78
C ILE A 227 13.94 3.35 -24.05
N LEU A 228 13.80 4.60 -23.60
CA LEU A 228 14.80 5.63 -23.82
C LEU A 228 16.16 5.24 -23.20
N SER A 229 16.14 4.67 -22.00
CA SER A 229 17.36 4.18 -21.34
C SER A 229 17.98 2.99 -22.08
N GLN A 230 17.16 2.13 -22.67
CA GLN A 230 17.60 0.99 -23.47
C GLN A 230 18.30 1.48 -24.74
N LEU A 231 17.65 2.38 -25.50
CA LEU A 231 18.25 2.97 -26.70
C LEU A 231 19.60 3.64 -26.43
N ILE A 232 19.71 4.42 -25.34
CA ILE A 232 20.96 5.08 -24.95
C ILE A 232 22.06 4.07 -24.63
N ARG A 233 21.73 2.99 -23.90
CA ARG A 233 22.70 1.93 -23.54
C ARG A 233 23.17 1.17 -24.76
N GLU A 234 22.27 0.80 -25.64
CA GLU A 234 22.56 0.07 -26.87
C GLU A 234 23.39 0.92 -27.84
N ALA A 235 23.06 2.21 -28.02
CA ALA A 235 23.83 3.11 -28.84
C ALA A 235 25.29 3.20 -28.37
N LYS A 236 25.53 3.24 -27.05
CA LYS A 236 26.89 3.24 -26.49
C LYS A 236 27.60 1.91 -26.64
N ALA A 237 26.91 0.80 -26.39
CA ALA A 237 27.52 -0.54 -26.43
C ALA A 237 27.84 -0.99 -27.85
N GLU A 238 26.98 -0.68 -28.81
CA GLU A 238 27.10 -1.09 -30.22
C GLU A 238 27.73 -0.02 -31.09
N LYS A 239 28.24 1.07 -30.48
CA LYS A 239 28.90 2.18 -31.20
C LYS A 239 28.02 2.81 -32.27
N LYS A 240 26.70 2.91 -32.01
CA LYS A 240 25.72 3.52 -32.90
C LYS A 240 25.56 5.02 -32.64
N ASP A 241 25.01 5.71 -33.63
CA ASP A 241 24.58 7.09 -33.47
C ASP A 241 23.15 7.13 -32.87
N LEU A 242 22.90 8.11 -32.02
CA LEU A 242 21.59 8.38 -31.42
C LEU A 242 21.48 9.83 -31.01
N VAL A 243 20.40 10.48 -31.39
CA VAL A 243 20.07 11.82 -30.88
C VAL A 243 18.76 11.76 -30.13
N VAL A 244 18.77 12.30 -28.93
CA VAL A 244 17.58 12.46 -28.08
C VAL A 244 17.39 13.93 -27.78
N THR A 245 16.17 14.44 -27.95
CA THR A 245 15.81 15.78 -27.46
C THR A 245 14.62 15.74 -26.54
N TRP A 246 14.63 16.58 -25.53
CA TRP A 246 13.52 16.79 -24.60
C TRP A 246 13.04 18.22 -24.77
N LEU A 247 11.77 18.39 -25.16
CA LEU A 247 11.17 19.69 -25.43
C LEU A 247 10.33 20.16 -24.27
N ASP A 248 10.45 21.46 -23.91
CA ASP A 248 9.64 22.10 -22.85
C ASP A 248 8.70 23.11 -23.51
N ILE A 249 7.41 22.89 -23.39
CA ILE A 249 6.37 23.79 -23.90
C ILE A 249 6.00 24.80 -22.79
N ALA A 250 5.90 26.08 -23.19
CA ALA A 250 5.57 27.16 -22.27
C ALA A 250 4.12 27.05 -21.78
N ASN A 251 3.92 26.74 -20.48
CA ASN A 251 2.59 26.74 -19.88
C ASN A 251 1.55 25.95 -20.71
N ALA A 252 1.91 24.78 -21.22
CA ALA A 252 1.14 24.03 -22.20
C ALA A 252 -0.37 23.92 -21.87
N TYR A 253 -0.71 23.56 -20.63
CA TYR A 253 -2.09 23.47 -20.16
C TYR A 253 -2.84 24.82 -20.15
N GLY A 254 -2.15 25.90 -19.88
CA GLY A 254 -2.73 27.25 -19.86
C GLY A 254 -2.71 27.96 -21.21
N SER A 255 -2.01 27.40 -22.21
CA SER A 255 -1.80 28.07 -23.50
C SER A 255 -2.56 27.42 -24.66
N ILE A 256 -3.07 26.18 -24.50
CA ILE A 256 -3.78 25.48 -25.57
C ILE A 256 -5.04 26.26 -26.00
N PRO A 257 -5.17 26.64 -27.28
CA PRO A 257 -6.37 27.32 -27.78
C PRO A 257 -7.56 26.38 -27.79
N HIS A 258 -8.74 26.89 -27.50
CA HIS A 258 -9.98 26.11 -27.56
C HIS A 258 -10.33 25.70 -29.01
N SER A 259 -9.94 26.53 -30.01
CA SER A 259 -10.05 26.19 -31.44
C SER A 259 -9.26 24.93 -31.82
N LEU A 260 -8.07 24.74 -31.26
CA LEU A 260 -7.29 23.52 -31.46
C LEU A 260 -7.97 22.29 -30.89
N ILE A 261 -8.59 22.43 -29.69
CA ILE A 261 -9.37 21.33 -29.09
C ILE A 261 -10.55 20.96 -29.98
N GLN A 262 -11.27 21.94 -30.54
CA GLN A 262 -12.38 21.71 -31.44
C GLN A 262 -11.93 21.05 -32.74
N LEU A 263 -10.82 21.49 -33.31
CA LEU A 263 -10.23 20.87 -34.49
C LEU A 263 -9.87 19.40 -34.23
N ALA A 264 -9.22 19.11 -33.10
CA ALA A 264 -8.84 17.75 -32.74
C ALA A 264 -10.07 16.83 -32.54
N LEU A 265 -11.15 17.33 -31.98
CA LEU A 265 -12.40 16.57 -31.83
C LEU A 265 -13.04 16.27 -33.20
N ARG A 266 -13.12 17.26 -34.08
CA ARG A 266 -13.69 17.08 -35.44
C ARG A 266 -12.85 16.16 -36.29
N ARG A 267 -11.52 16.29 -36.25
CA ARG A 267 -10.58 15.37 -36.95
C ARG A 267 -10.73 13.94 -36.45
N ALA A 268 -10.98 13.74 -35.16
CA ALA A 268 -11.23 12.43 -34.56
C ALA A 268 -12.71 11.97 -34.72
N HIS A 269 -13.45 12.55 -35.66
CA HIS A 269 -14.85 12.19 -35.95
C HIS A 269 -15.77 12.11 -34.73
N VAL A 270 -15.50 12.94 -33.71
CA VAL A 270 -16.35 13.01 -32.54
C VAL A 270 -17.68 13.68 -32.92
N PRO A 271 -18.86 13.12 -32.54
CA PRO A 271 -20.16 13.66 -32.93
C PRO A 271 -20.30 15.14 -32.61
N GLU A 272 -20.89 15.90 -33.54
CA GLU A 272 -20.99 17.37 -33.47
C GLU A 272 -21.72 17.84 -32.19
N GLU A 273 -22.67 17.06 -31.68
CA GLU A 273 -23.33 17.35 -30.40
C GLU A 273 -22.32 17.38 -29.24
N THR A 274 -21.35 16.47 -29.23
CA THR A 274 -20.29 16.44 -28.22
C THR A 274 -19.29 17.59 -28.43
N CYS A 275 -18.98 17.93 -29.68
CA CYS A 275 -18.15 19.08 -30.03
C CYS A 275 -18.78 20.39 -29.53
N LYS A 276 -20.08 20.58 -29.81
CA LYS A 276 -20.88 21.76 -29.33
C LYS A 276 -20.95 21.82 -27.81
N LEU A 277 -21.07 20.67 -27.12
CA LEU A 277 -21.06 20.62 -25.66
C LEU A 277 -19.70 21.12 -25.11
N VAL A 278 -18.59 20.66 -25.67
CA VAL A 278 -17.24 21.10 -25.28
C VAL A 278 -17.01 22.58 -25.59
N GLU A 279 -17.48 23.04 -26.74
CA GLU A 279 -17.45 24.46 -27.12
C GLU A 279 -18.22 25.33 -26.12
N SER A 280 -19.47 24.98 -25.83
CA SER A 280 -20.30 25.64 -24.83
C SER A 280 -19.69 25.64 -23.43
N TYR A 281 -18.96 24.58 -23.07
CA TYR A 281 -18.23 24.54 -21.81
C TYR A 281 -17.16 25.60 -21.74
N TYR A 282 -16.23 25.62 -22.71
CA TYR A 282 -15.10 26.53 -22.68
C TYR A 282 -15.48 27.97 -22.99
N ALA A 283 -16.54 28.24 -23.76
CA ALA A 283 -17.01 29.61 -24.01
C ALA A 283 -17.41 30.35 -22.74
N ASN A 284 -17.82 29.65 -21.69
CA ASN A 284 -18.41 30.23 -20.49
C ASN A 284 -17.76 29.76 -19.17
N VAL A 285 -16.52 29.24 -19.25
CA VAL A 285 -15.77 28.84 -18.04
C VAL A 285 -15.19 30.05 -17.37
N GLU A 286 -15.41 30.15 -16.08
CA GLU A 286 -14.89 31.22 -15.21
C GLU A 286 -14.08 30.63 -14.05
N ILE A 287 -13.02 31.33 -13.69
CA ILE A 287 -12.15 30.99 -12.56
C ILE A 287 -11.90 32.20 -11.68
N ARG A 288 -11.90 32.01 -10.37
CA ARG A 288 -11.41 32.99 -9.39
C ARG A 288 -10.44 32.33 -8.44
N PHE A 289 -9.59 33.10 -7.81
CA PHE A 289 -8.60 32.61 -6.86
C PHE A 289 -8.80 33.22 -5.49
N THR A 290 -8.80 32.35 -4.48
CA THR A 290 -8.90 32.76 -3.08
C THR A 290 -7.55 32.53 -2.39
N THR A 291 -7.02 33.60 -1.80
CA THR A 291 -5.84 33.60 -0.93
C THR A 291 -6.30 33.76 0.52
N LYS A 292 -5.37 33.95 1.45
CA LYS A 292 -5.72 34.27 2.85
C LYS A 292 -6.21 35.73 3.00
N GLU A 293 -5.79 36.61 2.11
CA GLU A 293 -5.96 38.07 2.22
C GLU A 293 -7.08 38.59 1.32
N PHE A 294 -7.25 37.98 0.14
CA PHE A 294 -8.23 38.46 -0.84
C PHE A 294 -8.78 37.31 -1.71
N THR A 295 -9.89 37.60 -2.38
CA THR A 295 -10.45 36.78 -3.48
C THR A 295 -10.48 37.65 -4.74
N THR A 296 -10.01 37.12 -5.86
CA THR A 296 -10.09 37.81 -7.17
C THR A 296 -11.50 37.79 -7.71
N ASP A 297 -11.76 38.64 -8.69
CA ASP A 297 -13.00 38.59 -9.43
C ASP A 297 -13.05 37.40 -10.37
N TRP A 298 -14.26 37.00 -10.84
CA TRP A 298 -14.41 35.92 -11.81
C TRP A 298 -13.80 36.34 -13.14
N GLN A 299 -12.93 35.54 -13.67
CA GLN A 299 -12.24 35.78 -14.95
C GLN A 299 -12.57 34.64 -15.92
N ARG A 300 -12.88 35.02 -17.17
CA ARG A 300 -13.10 34.05 -18.23
C ARG A 300 -11.78 33.37 -18.62
N VAL A 301 -11.89 32.09 -18.99
CA VAL A 301 -10.78 31.30 -19.49
C VAL A 301 -10.95 31.17 -21.01
N GLU A 302 -10.30 32.04 -21.78
CA GLU A 302 -10.41 32.06 -23.26
C GLU A 302 -9.45 31.10 -23.94
N LYS A 303 -8.34 30.77 -23.30
CA LYS A 303 -7.40 29.71 -23.72
C LYS A 303 -6.95 28.90 -22.50
N GLY A 304 -6.46 27.70 -22.76
CA GLY A 304 -6.03 26.76 -21.72
C GLY A 304 -7.17 25.87 -21.22
N ILE A 305 -6.82 24.92 -20.40
CA ILE A 305 -7.74 23.93 -19.84
C ILE A 305 -7.81 24.03 -18.32
N ILE A 306 -8.96 23.66 -17.77
CA ILE A 306 -9.18 23.67 -16.32
C ILE A 306 -8.46 22.50 -15.66
N THR A 307 -7.47 22.83 -14.84
CA THR A 307 -6.75 21.84 -14.04
C THR A 307 -7.72 21.24 -12.99
N GLY A 308 -7.92 19.92 -13.03
CA GLY A 308 -8.89 19.23 -12.15
C GLY A 308 -10.19 18.81 -12.81
N CYS A 309 -10.43 19.19 -14.07
CA CYS A 309 -11.47 18.62 -14.93
C CYS A 309 -10.96 17.35 -15.61
N THR A 310 -11.68 16.24 -15.47
CA THR A 310 -11.24 14.95 -16.07
C THR A 310 -11.34 14.97 -17.59
N LEU A 311 -12.33 15.68 -18.15
CA LEU A 311 -12.52 15.82 -19.59
C LEU A 311 -11.34 16.59 -20.21
N SER A 312 -10.91 17.68 -19.57
CA SER A 312 -9.79 18.51 -20.04
C SER A 312 -8.50 17.70 -20.28
N VAL A 313 -8.24 16.67 -19.47
CA VAL A 313 -7.07 15.81 -19.62
C VAL A 313 -7.09 15.06 -20.96
N ILE A 314 -8.24 14.52 -21.34
CA ILE A 314 -8.37 13.75 -22.58
C ILE A 314 -8.37 14.66 -23.81
N LEU A 315 -9.02 15.82 -23.71
CA LEU A 315 -9.01 16.83 -24.77
C LEU A 315 -7.59 17.31 -25.06
N PHE A 316 -6.80 17.58 -24.03
CA PHE A 316 -5.39 17.95 -24.18
C PHE A 316 -4.57 16.81 -24.79
N ALA A 317 -4.74 15.58 -24.29
CA ALA A 317 -4.01 14.42 -24.80
C ALA A 317 -4.31 14.16 -26.29
N LEU A 318 -5.57 14.28 -26.71
CA LEU A 318 -5.99 14.13 -28.10
C LEU A 318 -5.38 15.21 -28.99
N SER A 319 -5.47 16.48 -28.57
CA SER A 319 -4.89 17.61 -29.33
C SER A 319 -3.37 17.48 -29.50
N MET A 320 -2.65 17.15 -28.43
CA MET A 320 -1.21 16.93 -28.49
C MET A 320 -0.83 15.71 -29.33
N THR A 321 -1.61 14.65 -29.25
CA THR A 321 -1.39 13.44 -30.06
C THR A 321 -1.55 13.76 -31.55
N MET A 322 -2.58 14.50 -31.93
CA MET A 322 -2.80 14.96 -33.30
C MET A 322 -1.56 15.68 -33.86
N LEU A 323 -1.00 16.64 -33.12
CA LEU A 323 0.18 17.40 -33.54
C LEU A 323 1.42 16.51 -33.75
N VAL A 324 1.67 15.58 -32.82
CA VAL A 324 2.85 14.70 -32.86
C VAL A 324 2.70 13.57 -33.87
N MET A 325 1.50 13.03 -34.03
CA MET A 325 1.24 12.04 -35.07
C MET A 325 1.43 12.61 -36.46
N SER A 326 1.19 13.90 -36.70
CA SER A 326 1.46 14.59 -37.98
C SER A 326 2.93 14.63 -38.38
N VAL A 327 3.85 14.30 -37.49
CA VAL A 327 5.29 14.21 -37.79
C VAL A 327 5.85 12.78 -37.60
N LYS A 328 4.97 11.80 -37.39
CA LYS A 328 5.39 10.43 -37.12
C LYS A 328 6.16 9.79 -38.26
N GLU A 329 5.74 10.05 -39.50
CA GLU A 329 6.34 9.47 -40.72
C GLU A 329 7.49 10.32 -41.29
N GLU A 330 7.73 11.50 -40.74
CA GLU A 330 8.78 12.41 -41.24
C GLU A 330 10.19 11.82 -41.08
N THR A 331 10.43 11.04 -40.06
CA THR A 331 11.70 10.35 -39.82
C THR A 331 11.47 8.96 -39.25
N LYS A 332 12.33 8.01 -39.58
CA LYS A 332 12.33 6.69 -38.95
C LYS A 332 12.97 6.77 -37.57
N GLY A 333 12.28 6.31 -36.54
CA GLY A 333 12.84 6.19 -35.21
C GLY A 333 13.93 5.10 -35.12
N PRO A 334 14.80 5.12 -34.10
CA PRO A 334 15.91 4.18 -33.97
C PRO A 334 15.44 2.75 -33.73
N LYS A 335 16.26 1.75 -34.07
CA LYS A 335 16.03 0.34 -33.77
C LYS A 335 16.72 -0.05 -32.47
N THR A 336 16.07 -0.86 -31.66
CA THR A 336 16.71 -1.58 -30.55
C THR A 336 17.56 -2.75 -31.07
N SER A 337 18.43 -3.31 -30.23
CA SER A 337 19.26 -4.47 -30.56
C SER A 337 18.41 -5.71 -30.89
N SER A 338 17.18 -5.80 -30.40
CA SER A 338 16.20 -6.82 -30.79
C SER A 338 15.62 -6.62 -32.20
N GLY A 339 16.04 -5.59 -32.95
CA GLY A 339 15.49 -5.25 -34.27
C GLY A 339 14.17 -4.44 -34.24
N GLN A 340 13.57 -4.25 -33.08
CA GLN A 340 12.31 -3.52 -32.95
C GLN A 340 12.51 -2.02 -33.18
N ARG A 341 11.84 -1.47 -34.21
CA ARG A 341 11.86 -0.04 -34.48
C ARG A 341 11.01 0.71 -33.47
N GLN A 342 11.52 1.80 -32.98
CA GLN A 342 10.88 2.68 -32.00
C GLN A 342 10.26 3.90 -32.70
N VAL A 343 9.32 4.56 -32.00
CA VAL A 343 8.75 5.83 -32.48
C VAL A 343 9.79 6.95 -32.42
N ASN A 344 9.72 7.89 -33.37
CA ASN A 344 10.60 9.07 -33.41
C ASN A 344 10.26 10.13 -32.37
N ALA A 345 9.03 10.16 -31.86
CA ALA A 345 8.59 11.08 -30.81
C ALA A 345 7.73 10.36 -29.77
N ARG A 346 7.87 10.74 -28.50
CA ARG A 346 7.15 10.21 -27.36
C ARG A 346 6.51 11.34 -26.57
N LEU A 347 5.27 11.13 -26.16
CA LEU A 347 4.48 12.08 -25.40
C LEU A 347 4.09 11.53 -24.04
N PHE A 348 4.21 12.37 -23.04
CA PHE A 348 3.52 12.16 -21.77
C PHE A 348 2.83 13.47 -21.37
N MET A 349 1.66 13.69 -21.88
CA MET A 349 0.91 14.94 -21.85
C MET A 349 1.65 16.04 -22.65
N ASP A 350 2.30 16.97 -21.97
CA ASP A 350 3.11 18.06 -22.51
C ASP A 350 4.62 17.75 -22.58
N ASP A 351 5.07 16.71 -21.89
CA ASP A 351 6.46 16.27 -21.92
C ASP A 351 6.76 15.52 -23.24
N ILE A 352 7.49 16.14 -24.16
CA ILE A 352 7.87 15.56 -25.46
C ILE A 352 9.34 15.10 -25.42
N ALA A 353 9.59 13.89 -25.86
CA ALA A 353 10.95 13.42 -26.15
C ALA A 353 11.04 12.87 -27.57
N THR A 354 12.02 13.37 -28.38
CA THR A 354 12.26 12.83 -29.72
C THR A 354 13.49 11.94 -29.73
N THR A 355 13.51 10.96 -30.61
CA THR A 355 14.63 10.03 -30.81
C THR A 355 14.86 9.80 -32.31
N THR A 356 16.09 10.06 -32.80
CA THR A 356 16.49 9.90 -34.20
C THR A 356 17.88 9.28 -34.29
N GLU A 357 18.24 8.77 -35.44
CA GLU A 357 19.52 8.09 -35.67
C GLU A 357 20.66 9.07 -35.92
N ASN A 358 20.42 10.33 -36.35
CA ASN A 358 21.44 11.33 -36.57
C ASN A 358 20.91 12.77 -36.47
N LEU A 359 21.81 13.75 -36.49
CA LEU A 359 21.50 15.18 -36.37
C LEU A 359 20.69 15.75 -37.55
N VAL A 360 20.83 15.20 -38.77
CA VAL A 360 20.08 15.65 -39.94
C VAL A 360 18.60 15.31 -39.77
N GLN A 361 18.30 14.06 -39.44
CA GLN A 361 16.93 13.63 -39.11
C GLN A 361 16.37 14.45 -37.93
N THR A 362 17.18 14.70 -36.89
CA THR A 362 16.75 15.53 -35.75
C THR A 362 16.35 16.93 -36.18
N LYS A 363 17.16 17.58 -36.99
CA LYS A 363 16.88 18.94 -37.51
C LYS A 363 15.54 18.96 -38.23
N TYR A 364 15.37 18.06 -39.18
CA TYR A 364 14.15 17.94 -39.99
C TYR A 364 12.89 17.69 -39.11
N LEU A 365 12.98 16.73 -38.20
CA LEU A 365 11.88 16.43 -37.28
C LEU A 365 11.53 17.60 -36.35
N LEU A 366 12.56 18.30 -35.82
CA LEU A 366 12.34 19.45 -34.94
C LEU A 366 11.74 20.64 -35.69
N ASP A 367 12.24 20.96 -36.91
CA ASP A 367 11.71 22.05 -37.71
C ASP A 367 10.20 21.83 -38.00
N LYS A 368 9.83 20.64 -38.41
CA LYS A 368 8.42 20.27 -38.66
C LYS A 368 7.55 20.29 -37.37
N LEU A 369 8.05 19.70 -36.28
CA LEU A 369 7.30 19.62 -35.03
C LEU A 369 7.12 21.01 -34.40
N VAL A 370 8.16 21.81 -34.36
CA VAL A 370 8.12 23.17 -33.80
C VAL A 370 7.20 24.06 -34.61
N ALA A 371 7.23 23.98 -35.94
CA ALA A 371 6.31 24.70 -36.81
C ALA A 371 4.83 24.38 -36.48
N LYS A 372 4.50 23.08 -36.30
CA LYS A 372 3.13 22.67 -35.91
C LYS A 372 2.75 23.13 -34.51
N LEU A 373 3.67 23.07 -33.54
CA LEU A 373 3.43 23.57 -32.19
C LEU A 373 3.19 25.08 -32.20
N THR A 374 4.02 25.84 -32.95
CA THR A 374 3.86 27.30 -33.07
C THR A 374 2.54 27.67 -33.75
N TRP A 375 2.21 26.99 -34.89
CA TRP A 375 0.89 27.13 -35.52
C TRP A 375 -0.24 26.89 -34.55
N ALA A 376 -0.12 25.86 -33.71
CA ALA A 376 -1.10 25.50 -32.67
C ALA A 376 -1.16 26.51 -31.50
N GLY A 377 -0.33 27.56 -31.49
CA GLY A 377 -0.24 28.53 -30.39
C GLY A 377 0.52 28.02 -29.15
N LEU A 378 1.33 26.99 -29.34
CA LEU A 378 2.13 26.38 -28.27
C LEU A 378 3.61 26.75 -28.47
N ALA A 379 4.15 27.59 -27.61
CA ALA A 379 5.53 28.07 -27.72
C ALA A 379 6.53 27.10 -27.06
N VAL A 380 7.50 26.62 -27.79
CA VAL A 380 8.63 25.86 -27.27
C VAL A 380 9.65 26.81 -26.64
N LYS A 381 10.24 26.44 -25.50
CA LYS A 381 11.30 27.23 -24.82
C LYS A 381 12.68 26.61 -25.05
N PRO A 382 13.45 27.03 -26.07
CA PRO A 382 14.74 26.40 -26.39
C PRO A 382 15.71 26.35 -25.22
N GLY A 383 15.77 27.38 -24.37
CA GLY A 383 16.64 27.43 -23.18
C GLY A 383 16.29 26.40 -22.08
N LYS A 384 15.05 25.88 -22.08
CA LYS A 384 14.63 24.81 -21.18
C LYS A 384 14.70 23.44 -21.82
N CYS A 385 14.71 23.34 -23.14
CA CYS A 385 14.92 22.09 -23.87
C CYS A 385 16.31 21.51 -23.56
N ARG A 386 16.46 20.21 -23.73
CA ARG A 386 17.74 19.52 -23.54
C ARG A 386 17.99 18.56 -24.70
N SER A 387 19.26 18.29 -24.96
CA SER A 387 19.67 17.33 -26.00
C SER A 387 20.77 16.40 -25.51
N LEU A 388 20.75 15.19 -26.03
CA LEU A 388 21.82 14.21 -25.92
C LEU A 388 22.15 13.74 -27.31
N VAL A 389 23.42 13.90 -27.71
CA VAL A 389 23.93 13.44 -29.00
C VAL A 389 25.00 12.38 -28.74
N ILE A 390 24.82 11.20 -29.29
CA ILE A 390 25.78 10.09 -29.28
C ILE A 390 26.21 9.86 -30.72
N ILE A 391 27.51 9.86 -30.98
CA ILE A 391 28.11 9.58 -32.28
C ILE A 391 29.12 8.44 -32.11
N LYS A 392 28.94 7.35 -32.86
CA LYS A 392 29.78 6.16 -32.78
C LYS A 392 29.92 5.63 -31.32
N GLY A 393 28.86 5.75 -30.55
CA GLY A 393 28.82 5.32 -29.15
C GLY A 393 29.35 6.31 -28.11
N GLU A 394 29.94 7.42 -28.54
CA GLU A 394 30.50 8.44 -27.66
C GLU A 394 29.58 9.67 -27.56
N VAL A 395 29.51 10.26 -26.36
CA VAL A 395 28.69 11.46 -26.12
C VAL A 395 29.36 12.67 -26.74
N SER A 396 28.68 13.31 -27.68
CA SER A 396 29.16 14.45 -28.43
C SER A 396 28.71 15.79 -27.83
N GLN A 397 29.54 16.81 -27.95
CA GLN A 397 29.19 18.20 -27.61
C GLN A 397 28.31 18.89 -28.67
N ARG A 398 28.13 18.29 -29.85
CA ARG A 398 27.23 18.83 -30.87
C ARG A 398 25.82 18.93 -30.35
N THR A 399 25.10 20.00 -30.69
CA THR A 399 23.72 20.20 -30.25
C THR A 399 22.82 20.52 -31.43
N PRO A 400 21.60 19.97 -31.48
CA PRO A 400 20.59 20.41 -32.43
C PRO A 400 20.13 21.83 -32.12
N LYS A 401 19.52 22.50 -33.13
CA LYS A 401 18.99 23.87 -32.98
C LYS A 401 17.49 23.89 -33.15
N ILE A 402 16.81 24.80 -32.48
CA ILE A 402 15.40 25.17 -32.68
C ILE A 402 15.37 26.65 -33.04
N GLU A 403 14.80 27.01 -34.20
CA GLU A 403 14.75 28.40 -34.70
C GLU A 403 16.13 29.09 -34.63
N GLY A 404 17.16 28.39 -35.02
CA GLY A 404 18.55 28.90 -35.01
C GLY A 404 19.24 28.87 -33.65
N LYS A 405 18.51 28.68 -32.54
CA LYS A 405 19.05 28.65 -31.15
C LYS A 405 19.46 27.22 -30.78
N PRO A 406 20.69 27.03 -30.25
CA PRO A 406 21.14 25.71 -29.82
C PRO A 406 20.36 25.21 -28.59
N ILE A 407 20.05 23.91 -28.60
CA ILE A 407 19.45 23.24 -27.43
C ILE A 407 20.58 22.87 -26.46
N THR A 408 20.45 23.26 -25.18
CA THR A 408 21.45 22.96 -24.15
C THR A 408 21.68 21.46 -24.06
N SER A 409 22.94 21.00 -24.09
CA SER A 409 23.29 19.58 -23.91
C SER A 409 23.11 19.11 -22.48
N VAL A 410 22.78 17.82 -22.29
CA VAL A 410 22.79 17.16 -20.96
C VAL A 410 24.20 17.13 -20.35
N ILE A 411 25.25 17.33 -21.14
CA ILE A 411 26.64 17.49 -20.66
C ILE A 411 26.75 18.73 -19.78
N GLU A 412 26.15 19.85 -20.23
CA GLU A 412 26.18 21.14 -19.53
C GLU A 412 25.16 21.15 -18.38
N LYS A 413 23.96 20.71 -18.66
CA LYS A 413 22.86 20.71 -17.68
C LYS A 413 22.01 19.46 -17.79
N PRO A 414 21.99 18.60 -16.75
CA PRO A 414 21.16 17.39 -16.72
C PRO A 414 19.68 17.69 -16.94
N VAL A 415 18.96 16.71 -17.51
CA VAL A 415 17.50 16.75 -17.66
C VAL A 415 16.82 15.71 -16.79
N LYS A 416 15.71 16.10 -16.18
CA LYS A 416 14.82 15.17 -15.48
C LYS A 416 13.58 14.95 -16.36
N TYR A 417 13.46 13.75 -16.94
CA TYR A 417 12.32 13.35 -17.75
C TYR A 417 11.57 12.21 -17.09
N LEU A 418 10.28 12.38 -16.87
CA LEU A 418 9.37 11.41 -16.22
C LEU A 418 9.95 10.77 -14.93
N GLY A 419 10.67 11.59 -14.15
CA GLY A 419 11.25 11.17 -12.88
C GLY A 419 12.61 10.50 -12.95
N LYS A 420 13.17 10.26 -14.15
CA LYS A 420 14.54 9.82 -14.37
C LYS A 420 15.44 11.00 -14.79
N VAL A 421 16.65 11.06 -14.24
CA VAL A 421 17.66 12.07 -14.60
C VAL A 421 18.60 11.49 -15.65
N TYR A 422 18.87 12.24 -16.70
CA TYR A 422 19.87 11.96 -17.73
C TYR A 422 20.95 13.03 -17.63
N ASN A 423 22.20 12.61 -17.49
CA ASN A 423 23.37 13.46 -17.32
C ASN A 423 24.50 13.05 -18.30
N LYS A 424 25.64 13.71 -18.21
CA LYS A 424 26.80 13.49 -19.10
C LYS A 424 27.37 12.07 -19.04
N THR A 425 27.33 11.43 -17.88
CA THR A 425 27.94 10.12 -17.70
C THR A 425 27.05 8.99 -18.22
N LEU A 426 25.73 9.22 -18.26
CA LEU A 426 24.69 8.23 -18.60
C LEU A 426 24.78 6.95 -17.76
N HIS A 427 25.51 6.99 -16.64
CA HIS A 427 25.64 5.91 -15.68
C HIS A 427 24.76 6.19 -14.45
N ASP A 428 24.08 5.17 -13.94
CA ASP A 428 23.19 5.30 -12.79
C ASP A 428 23.95 5.33 -11.42
N ARG A 429 25.26 5.56 -11.41
CA ARG A 429 26.10 5.58 -10.20
C ARG A 429 25.79 6.77 -9.30
N GLU A 430 25.74 7.97 -9.88
CA GLU A 430 25.42 9.20 -9.13
C GLU A 430 24.02 9.10 -8.50
N GLN A 431 23.07 8.56 -9.25
CA GLN A 431 21.70 8.35 -8.77
C GLN A 431 21.64 7.29 -7.68
N THR A 432 22.51 6.28 -7.72
CA THR A 432 22.67 5.31 -6.64
C THR A 432 23.12 5.98 -5.33
N GLU A 433 24.09 6.89 -5.45
CA GLU A 433 24.58 7.69 -4.32
C GLU A 433 23.49 8.64 -3.79
N ASP A 434 22.72 9.27 -4.67
CA ASP A 434 21.59 10.13 -4.31
C ASP A 434 20.50 9.37 -3.56
N VAL A 435 20.14 8.18 -4.01
CA VAL A 435 19.16 7.32 -3.32
C VAL A 435 19.67 6.92 -1.95
N MET A 436 20.94 6.56 -1.83
CA MET A 436 21.57 6.26 -0.54
C MET A 436 21.58 7.49 0.38
N LYS A 437 21.87 8.67 -0.15
CA LYS A 437 21.83 9.94 0.58
C LYS A 437 20.41 10.27 1.04
N GLU A 438 19.42 10.10 0.17
CA GLU A 438 18.00 10.28 0.51
C GLU A 438 17.56 9.33 1.63
N LEU A 439 17.95 8.05 1.56
CA LEU A 439 17.72 7.07 2.62
C LEU A 439 18.32 7.54 3.95
N LYS A 440 19.61 7.88 3.98
CA LYS A 440 20.32 8.34 5.20
C LYS A 440 19.67 9.59 5.78
N GLN A 441 19.32 10.56 4.94
CA GLN A 441 18.62 11.78 5.37
C GLN A 441 17.22 11.48 5.90
N GLY A 442 16.45 10.61 5.24
CA GLY A 442 15.13 10.18 5.69
C GLY A 442 15.18 9.52 7.06
N LEU A 443 16.10 8.56 7.26
CA LEU A 443 16.31 7.91 8.56
C LEU A 443 16.73 8.90 9.64
N SER A 444 17.60 9.86 9.33
CA SER A 444 18.03 10.91 10.26
C SER A 444 16.86 11.84 10.67
N ARG A 445 16.03 12.26 9.70
CA ARG A 445 14.83 13.08 9.98
C ARG A 445 13.85 12.34 10.87
N ILE A 446 13.60 11.04 10.58
CA ILE A 446 12.75 10.17 11.40
C ILE A 446 13.34 10.03 12.81
N GLN A 447 14.66 9.86 12.95
CA GLN A 447 15.32 9.77 14.25
C GLN A 447 15.13 11.03 15.09
N LYS A 448 15.22 12.20 14.48
CA LYS A 448 15.04 13.51 15.14
C LYS A 448 13.58 13.78 15.53
N ALA A 449 12.62 13.09 14.93
CA ALA A 449 11.21 13.21 15.30
C ALA A 449 11.00 12.71 16.75
N LYS A 450 10.39 13.56 17.58
CA LYS A 450 10.11 13.26 19.00
C LYS A 450 8.82 12.44 19.08
N ILE A 451 8.93 11.15 18.75
CA ILE A 451 7.86 10.13 18.79
C ILE A 451 8.44 8.77 19.19
N PRO A 452 7.60 7.82 19.71
CA PRO A 452 8.02 6.46 20.02
C PRO A 452 8.66 5.73 18.86
N GLY A 453 9.59 4.80 19.16
CA GLY A 453 10.29 4.03 18.12
C GLY A 453 9.37 3.23 17.20
N ARG A 454 8.25 2.69 17.72
CA ARG A 454 7.24 1.98 16.93
C ARG A 454 6.56 2.87 15.88
N TYR A 455 6.39 4.17 16.12
CA TYR A 455 5.87 5.13 15.14
C TYR A 455 6.92 5.46 14.09
N LYS A 456 8.20 5.54 14.49
CA LYS A 456 9.33 5.70 13.56
C LYS A 456 9.43 4.52 12.59
N ALA A 457 9.30 3.29 13.10
CA ALA A 457 9.28 2.08 12.29
C ALA A 457 8.09 2.07 11.29
N TRP A 458 6.92 2.54 11.71
CA TRP A 458 5.76 2.71 10.83
C TRP A 458 6.06 3.70 9.68
N MET A 459 6.72 4.83 9.99
CA MET A 459 7.08 5.84 8.98
C MET A 459 8.04 5.29 7.92
N VAL A 460 8.99 4.43 8.31
CA VAL A 460 9.85 3.75 7.34
C VAL A 460 9.02 2.92 6.38
N GLN A 461 8.17 2.04 6.91
CA GLN A 461 7.38 1.10 6.10
C GLN A 461 6.42 1.81 5.14
N HIS A 462 5.72 2.85 5.62
CA HIS A 462 4.60 3.45 4.87
C HIS A 462 4.96 4.73 4.10
N MET A 463 6.12 5.33 4.37
CA MET A 463 6.51 6.58 3.74
C MET A 463 7.90 6.55 3.11
N LEU A 464 8.92 6.09 3.85
CA LEU A 464 10.29 6.13 3.34
C LEU A 464 10.52 5.06 2.27
N LEU A 465 10.16 3.79 2.54
CA LEU A 465 10.29 2.71 1.55
C LEU A 465 9.53 3.00 0.25
N PRO A 466 8.23 3.35 0.26
CA PRO A 466 7.51 3.68 -0.97
C PRO A 466 8.15 4.81 -1.79
N ARG A 467 8.76 5.79 -1.12
CA ARG A 467 9.46 6.90 -1.78
C ARG A 467 10.71 6.44 -2.52
N LEU A 468 11.46 5.51 -1.93
CA LEU A 468 12.67 4.96 -2.55
C LEU A 468 12.37 3.97 -3.68
N MET A 469 11.16 3.38 -3.72
CA MET A 469 10.83 2.35 -4.71
C MET A 469 10.88 2.86 -6.15
N TRP A 470 10.49 4.13 -6.41
CA TRP A 470 10.52 4.68 -7.75
C TRP A 470 11.95 4.71 -8.32
N PRO A 471 12.93 5.41 -7.71
CA PRO A 471 14.30 5.38 -8.22
C PRO A 471 14.92 3.98 -8.25
N LEU A 472 14.64 3.13 -7.24
CA LEU A 472 15.14 1.75 -7.22
C LEU A 472 14.57 0.87 -8.35
N THR A 473 13.47 1.28 -8.96
CA THR A 473 12.85 0.56 -10.08
C THR A 473 13.36 1.04 -11.43
N ILE A 474 13.55 2.37 -11.60
CA ILE A 474 13.88 2.97 -12.90
C ILE A 474 15.39 3.05 -13.18
N TYR A 475 16.22 3.04 -12.13
CA TYR A 475 17.67 3.05 -12.27
C TYR A 475 18.26 1.64 -12.15
N ASN A 476 19.37 1.41 -12.85
CA ASN A 476 20.13 0.15 -12.74
C ASN A 476 21.03 0.17 -11.50
N ILE A 477 20.42 0.04 -10.33
CA ILE A 477 21.15 0.02 -9.06
C ILE A 477 21.61 -1.42 -8.76
N PRO A 478 22.91 -1.64 -8.49
CA PRO A 478 23.45 -2.96 -8.17
C PRO A 478 22.77 -3.55 -6.92
N GLU A 479 22.50 -4.85 -6.93
CA GLU A 479 21.85 -5.56 -5.80
C GLU A 479 22.65 -5.39 -4.50
N THR A 480 23.98 -5.40 -4.57
CA THR A 480 24.87 -5.16 -3.41
C THR A 480 24.61 -3.81 -2.73
N LYS A 481 24.25 -2.78 -3.50
CA LYS A 481 23.87 -1.46 -2.95
C LYS A 481 22.48 -1.46 -2.32
N VAL A 482 21.55 -2.22 -2.88
CA VAL A 482 20.22 -2.42 -2.27
C VAL A 482 20.36 -3.20 -0.95
N GLU A 483 21.23 -4.22 -0.89
CA GLU A 483 21.56 -4.96 0.34
C GLU A 483 22.22 -4.04 1.40
N GLU A 484 23.08 -3.10 0.99
CA GLU A 484 23.67 -2.10 1.88
C GLU A 484 22.58 -1.19 2.49
N MET A 485 21.65 -0.71 1.65
CA MET A 485 20.49 0.07 2.09
C MET A 485 19.61 -0.74 3.05
N GLN A 486 19.34 -2.00 2.73
CA GLN A 486 18.56 -2.91 3.56
C GLN A 486 19.20 -3.11 4.94
N ARG A 487 20.51 -3.35 5.00
CA ARG A 487 21.24 -3.47 6.27
C ARG A 487 21.08 -2.22 7.14
N LEU A 488 21.21 -1.04 6.54
CA LEU A 488 21.02 0.23 7.23
C LEU A 488 19.60 0.38 7.81
N ILE A 489 18.57 0.08 7.02
CA ILE A 489 17.18 0.11 7.45
C ILE A 489 16.95 -0.85 8.63
N THR A 490 17.44 -2.07 8.53
CA THR A 490 17.28 -3.10 9.56
C THR A 490 17.90 -2.68 10.90
N VAL A 491 19.09 -2.06 10.87
CA VAL A 491 19.77 -1.54 12.08
C VAL A 491 18.89 -0.50 12.77
N TRP A 492 18.31 0.45 12.02
CA TRP A 492 17.45 1.49 12.59
C TRP A 492 16.13 0.92 13.10
N LEU A 493 15.49 0.00 12.38
CA LEU A 493 14.24 -0.65 12.81
C LEU A 493 14.47 -1.42 14.13
N LYS A 494 15.50 -2.25 14.22
CA LYS A 494 15.84 -2.98 15.46
C LYS A 494 16.09 -2.02 16.62
N ARG A 495 16.85 -0.93 16.40
CA ARG A 495 17.11 0.10 17.41
C ARG A 495 15.84 0.75 17.91
N TRP A 496 14.95 1.20 17.01
CA TRP A 496 13.70 1.88 17.38
C TRP A 496 12.70 0.96 18.07
N LEU A 497 12.67 -0.29 17.69
CA LEU A 497 11.83 -1.31 18.30
C LEU A 497 12.44 -1.90 19.59
N GLY A 498 13.65 -1.50 19.94
CA GLY A 498 14.37 -1.99 21.13
C GLY A 498 14.74 -3.47 21.05
N LEU A 499 14.96 -3.97 19.82
CA LEU A 499 15.32 -5.35 19.55
C LEU A 499 16.84 -5.51 19.53
N PRO A 500 17.37 -6.68 19.93
CA PRO A 500 18.81 -6.93 19.94
C PRO A 500 19.38 -7.00 18.52
N ARG A 501 20.64 -6.65 18.36
CA ARG A 501 21.35 -6.76 17.09
C ARG A 501 21.44 -8.22 16.63
N SER A 502 21.51 -9.15 17.57
CA SER A 502 21.61 -10.61 17.37
C SER A 502 20.32 -11.24 16.82
N LEU A 503 19.17 -10.55 16.81
CA LEU A 503 17.99 -11.04 16.10
C LEU A 503 18.33 -11.17 14.62
N SER A 504 18.15 -12.36 14.03
CA SER A 504 18.46 -12.57 12.61
C SER A 504 17.56 -11.73 11.70
N VAL A 505 18.03 -11.45 10.50
CA VAL A 505 17.27 -10.73 9.47
C VAL A 505 16.12 -11.59 8.98
N GLU A 506 16.37 -12.89 8.85
CA GLU A 506 15.40 -13.89 8.46
C GLU A 506 14.20 -13.92 9.42
N CYS A 507 14.46 -13.98 10.72
CA CYS A 507 13.39 -13.94 11.74
C CYS A 507 12.62 -12.62 11.75
N PHE A 508 13.25 -11.52 11.33
CA PHE A 508 12.60 -10.20 11.32
C PHE A 508 11.65 -10.00 10.13
N TYR A 509 11.98 -10.53 8.95
CA TYR A 509 11.22 -10.30 7.70
C TYR A 509 10.45 -11.50 7.18
N SER A 510 10.73 -12.72 7.65
CA SER A 510 10.10 -13.94 7.14
C SER A 510 8.60 -13.99 7.46
N ARG A 511 7.85 -14.54 6.51
CA ARG A 511 6.43 -14.87 6.64
C ARG A 511 6.18 -16.31 7.05
N SER A 512 7.24 -17.13 7.11
CA SER A 512 7.20 -18.54 7.53
C SER A 512 7.49 -18.72 9.02
N THR A 513 7.77 -17.62 9.75
CA THR A 513 7.92 -17.65 11.21
C THR A 513 6.56 -17.78 11.90
N LYS A 514 6.57 -18.36 13.09
CA LYS A 514 5.35 -18.38 13.93
C LYS A 514 4.95 -17.00 14.43
N MET A 515 5.88 -16.04 14.48
CA MET A 515 5.61 -14.65 14.78
C MET A 515 6.03 -13.74 13.62
N GLN A 516 5.06 -13.30 12.85
CA GLN A 516 5.28 -12.49 11.64
C GLN A 516 5.17 -11.00 11.96
N LEU A 517 6.24 -10.25 11.71
CA LEU A 517 6.25 -8.79 11.86
C LEU A 517 5.79 -8.11 10.56
N PRO A 518 5.13 -6.94 10.63
CA PRO A 518 4.55 -6.27 9.47
C PRO A 518 5.57 -5.39 8.71
N TYR A 519 6.80 -5.84 8.56
CA TYR A 519 7.85 -5.11 7.86
C TYR A 519 8.27 -5.84 6.61
N SER A 520 8.46 -5.06 5.53
CA SER A 520 8.93 -5.59 4.23
C SER A 520 10.44 -5.41 4.10
N GLU A 521 11.08 -6.38 3.47
CA GLU A 521 12.49 -6.31 3.11
C GLU A 521 12.66 -5.52 1.80
N LEU A 522 13.54 -4.53 1.79
CA LEU A 522 13.75 -3.67 0.61
C LEU A 522 14.24 -4.48 -0.59
N THR A 523 15.14 -5.43 -0.37
CA THR A 523 15.69 -6.29 -1.43
C THR A 523 14.59 -7.08 -2.14
N GLU A 524 13.68 -7.70 -1.37
CA GLU A 524 12.51 -8.40 -1.91
C GLU A 524 11.59 -7.44 -2.67
N GLU A 525 11.28 -6.27 -2.09
CA GLU A 525 10.38 -5.31 -2.73
C GLU A 525 10.95 -4.79 -4.06
N VAL A 526 12.26 -4.58 -4.17
CA VAL A 526 12.93 -4.18 -5.42
C VAL A 526 12.85 -5.30 -6.46
N LYS A 527 13.14 -6.56 -6.09
CA LYS A 527 13.01 -7.71 -6.99
C LYS A 527 11.57 -7.84 -7.51
N VAL A 528 10.61 -7.75 -6.61
CA VAL A 528 9.17 -7.78 -6.95
C VAL A 528 8.77 -6.61 -7.85
N ALA A 529 9.27 -5.40 -7.60
CA ALA A 529 8.97 -4.24 -8.45
C ALA A 529 9.54 -4.42 -9.87
N LYS A 530 10.79 -4.87 -9.99
CA LYS A 530 11.41 -5.18 -11.29
C LYS A 530 10.69 -6.31 -12.02
N ALA A 531 10.35 -7.39 -11.33
CA ALA A 531 9.57 -8.50 -11.91
C ALA A 531 8.19 -8.03 -12.41
N ARG A 532 7.53 -7.13 -11.66
CA ARG A 532 6.26 -6.52 -12.09
C ARG A 532 6.43 -5.66 -13.34
N VAL A 533 7.48 -4.86 -13.42
CA VAL A 533 7.77 -4.04 -14.60
C VAL A 533 8.07 -4.93 -15.79
N TYR A 534 8.93 -5.94 -15.61
CA TYR A 534 9.27 -6.90 -16.67
C TYR A 534 8.03 -7.60 -17.23
N THR A 535 7.19 -8.17 -16.38
CA THR A 535 5.94 -8.83 -16.83
C THR A 535 4.97 -7.83 -17.47
N THR A 536 4.98 -6.56 -17.07
CA THR A 536 4.17 -5.53 -17.68
C THR A 536 4.64 -5.21 -19.11
N PHE A 537 5.95 -5.15 -19.32
CA PHE A 537 6.51 -4.90 -20.65
C PHE A 537 6.34 -6.10 -21.58
N GLU A 538 6.55 -7.30 -21.09
CA GLU A 538 6.34 -8.56 -21.83
C GLU A 538 4.91 -8.72 -22.37
N GLU A 539 3.93 -8.27 -21.58
CA GLU A 539 2.50 -8.33 -21.91
C GLU A 539 1.92 -6.99 -22.43
N SER A 540 2.79 -6.00 -22.68
CA SER A 540 2.33 -4.69 -23.17
C SER A 540 1.54 -4.83 -24.48
N SER A 541 0.46 -4.06 -24.61
CA SER A 541 -0.28 -3.93 -25.87
C SER A 541 0.53 -3.20 -26.94
N ASP A 542 1.47 -2.36 -26.52
CA ASP A 542 2.37 -1.61 -27.41
C ASP A 542 3.46 -2.55 -27.97
N PRO A 543 3.51 -2.80 -29.29
CA PRO A 543 4.52 -3.65 -29.91
C PRO A 543 5.95 -3.09 -29.72
N CYS A 544 6.10 -1.76 -29.70
CA CYS A 544 7.40 -1.11 -29.48
C CYS A 544 7.98 -1.43 -28.12
N VAL A 545 7.14 -1.50 -27.07
CA VAL A 545 7.56 -1.87 -25.71
C VAL A 545 7.84 -3.36 -25.62
N ARG A 546 6.91 -4.18 -26.13
CA ARG A 546 7.03 -5.64 -26.06
C ARG A 546 8.25 -6.16 -26.83
N GLY A 547 8.48 -5.63 -28.03
CA GLY A 547 9.58 -6.05 -28.89
C GLY A 547 10.94 -5.51 -28.47
N ALA A 548 11.00 -4.48 -27.62
CA ALA A 548 12.28 -3.86 -27.21
C ALA A 548 13.13 -4.73 -26.29
N GLN A 549 12.59 -5.76 -25.66
CA GLN A 549 13.28 -6.66 -24.74
C GLN A 549 14.11 -5.91 -23.66
N VAL A 550 13.46 -4.96 -23.00
CA VAL A 550 14.12 -4.04 -22.07
C VAL A 550 14.81 -4.78 -20.93
N ASN A 551 16.11 -4.58 -20.78
CA ASN A 551 16.88 -5.07 -19.65
C ASN A 551 16.73 -4.11 -18.45
N LEU A 552 16.29 -4.63 -17.31
CA LEU A 552 16.08 -3.89 -16.05
C LEU A 552 17.17 -4.16 -15.02
N ASP A 553 18.13 -5.04 -15.31
CA ASP A 553 19.09 -5.49 -14.33
C ASP A 553 20.35 -4.64 -14.30
N GLY A 554 20.79 -4.29 -13.09
CA GLY A 554 21.94 -3.40 -12.84
C GLY A 554 23.23 -4.11 -12.49
N GLY A 555 23.36 -5.41 -12.78
CA GLY A 555 24.57 -6.15 -12.44
C GLY A 555 24.47 -7.66 -12.59
N ARG A 556 25.57 -8.38 -12.35
CA ARG A 556 25.68 -9.84 -12.53
C ARG A 556 24.82 -10.69 -11.59
N LYS A 557 24.44 -10.16 -10.42
CA LYS A 557 23.65 -10.91 -9.41
C LYS A 557 22.14 -10.87 -9.66
N ALA A 558 21.63 -9.81 -10.27
CA ALA A 558 20.21 -9.66 -10.54
C ALA A 558 19.88 -10.18 -11.93
N ASP A 559 18.99 -11.16 -12.01
CA ASP A 559 18.45 -11.71 -13.25
C ASP A 559 16.92 -11.76 -13.12
N THR A 560 16.29 -10.64 -13.42
CA THR A 560 14.84 -10.50 -13.37
C THR A 560 14.13 -11.41 -14.39
N PRO A 561 14.57 -11.52 -15.65
CA PRO A 561 14.00 -12.46 -16.62
C PRO A 561 13.99 -13.90 -16.11
N ARG A 562 15.12 -14.37 -15.58
CA ARG A 562 15.24 -15.71 -15.00
C ARG A 562 14.29 -15.92 -13.84
N SER A 563 14.23 -14.98 -12.90
CA SER A 563 13.33 -15.05 -11.74
C SER A 563 11.86 -15.14 -12.15
N VAL A 564 11.46 -14.40 -13.19
CA VAL A 564 10.10 -14.43 -13.74
C VAL A 564 9.83 -15.75 -14.48
N ASN A 565 10.77 -16.23 -15.27
CA ASN A 565 10.62 -17.50 -16.00
C ASN A 565 10.57 -18.70 -15.04
N ASP A 566 11.39 -18.72 -14.00
CA ASP A 566 11.34 -19.73 -12.95
C ASP A 566 9.97 -19.71 -12.23
N ALA A 567 9.45 -18.53 -11.94
CA ALA A 567 8.11 -18.38 -11.36
C ALA A 567 7.00 -18.92 -12.29
N LYS A 568 7.07 -18.61 -13.58
CA LYS A 568 6.12 -19.13 -14.59
C LYS A 568 6.22 -20.65 -14.70
N SER A 569 7.43 -21.20 -14.72
CA SER A 569 7.66 -22.66 -14.79
C SER A 569 7.08 -23.37 -13.58
N ARG A 570 7.30 -22.82 -12.37
CA ARG A 570 6.69 -23.36 -11.14
C ARG A 570 5.17 -23.31 -11.17
N LEU A 571 4.56 -22.24 -11.69
CA LEU A 571 3.11 -22.13 -11.84
C LEU A 571 2.55 -23.17 -12.78
N LYS A 572 3.19 -23.39 -13.94
CA LYS A 572 2.82 -24.44 -14.90
C LYS A 572 2.99 -25.83 -14.30
N MET A 573 4.08 -26.06 -13.53
CA MET A 573 4.31 -27.33 -12.85
C MET A 573 3.17 -27.65 -11.87
N VAL A 574 2.73 -26.67 -11.10
CA VAL A 574 1.60 -26.81 -10.16
C VAL A 574 0.28 -27.11 -10.90
N GLU A 575 0.09 -26.62 -12.12
CA GLU A 575 -1.07 -26.99 -12.94
C GLU A 575 -1.06 -28.49 -13.31
N ILE A 576 0.12 -29.05 -13.56
CA ILE A 576 0.29 -30.46 -13.94
C ILE A 576 0.21 -31.37 -12.70
N THR A 577 0.93 -31.02 -11.65
CA THR A 577 1.07 -31.86 -10.44
C THR A 577 -0.04 -31.66 -9.42
N GLY A 578 -0.77 -30.53 -9.47
CA GLY A 578 -1.71 -30.10 -8.43
C GLY A 578 -1.02 -29.70 -7.14
N ILE A 579 -1.83 -29.29 -6.14
CA ILE A 579 -1.36 -28.99 -4.79
C ILE A 579 -1.87 -30.08 -3.85
N PRO A 580 -0.99 -30.77 -3.07
CA PRO A 580 -1.43 -31.74 -2.09
C PRO A 580 -2.39 -31.13 -1.08
N ASN A 581 -3.58 -31.69 -0.95
CA ASN A 581 -4.57 -31.28 0.03
C ASN A 581 -4.55 -32.23 1.22
N LYS A 582 -4.10 -31.74 2.39
CA LYS A 582 -4.20 -32.47 3.65
C LYS A 582 -5.58 -32.24 4.25
N GLY A 583 -6.45 -33.21 4.19
CA GLY A 583 -7.80 -33.17 4.76
C GLY A 583 -8.22 -34.48 5.38
N LYS A 584 -9.43 -34.52 5.93
CA LYS A 584 -10.05 -35.74 6.47
C LYS A 584 -10.23 -36.88 5.46
N GLU A 585 -10.16 -36.56 4.18
CA GLU A 585 -10.33 -37.47 3.04
C GLU A 585 -9.01 -37.99 2.45
N GLY A 586 -7.87 -37.75 3.12
CA GLY A 586 -6.55 -38.19 2.68
C GLY A 586 -5.83 -37.19 1.80
N LEU A 587 -4.77 -37.64 1.11
CA LEU A 587 -3.98 -36.83 0.18
C LEU A 587 -4.74 -36.70 -1.15
N GLY A 588 -5.42 -35.58 -1.33
CA GLY A 588 -6.04 -35.23 -2.62
C GLY A 588 -5.28 -34.11 -3.33
N LEU A 589 -5.38 -34.10 -4.65
CA LEU A 589 -4.89 -33.01 -5.50
C LEU A 589 -6.04 -32.03 -5.69
N ASN A 590 -5.92 -30.80 -5.16
CA ASN A 590 -6.93 -29.79 -5.34
C ASN A 590 -6.52 -28.88 -6.53
N PRO A 591 -7.25 -28.93 -7.67
CA PRO A 591 -7.04 -28.02 -8.77
C PRO A 591 -7.49 -26.62 -8.37
N ARG A 592 -6.55 -25.74 -8.04
CA ARG A 592 -6.83 -24.32 -7.93
C ARG A 592 -6.83 -23.68 -9.32
N LYS A 593 -7.34 -22.45 -9.43
CA LYS A 593 -7.34 -21.65 -10.66
C LYS A 593 -6.02 -21.83 -11.42
N TYR A 594 -6.13 -22.27 -12.65
CA TYR A 594 -5.00 -22.49 -13.52
C TYR A 594 -4.38 -21.17 -13.97
N TYR A 595 -3.04 -21.11 -13.98
CA TYR A 595 -2.30 -19.98 -14.52
C TYR A 595 -2.62 -19.74 -15.99
N SER A 596 -2.73 -20.83 -16.78
CA SER A 596 -3.00 -20.78 -18.22
C SER A 596 -4.36 -20.18 -18.56
N SER A 597 -5.41 -20.48 -17.77
CA SER A 597 -6.77 -19.99 -17.98
C SER A 597 -7.07 -18.62 -17.34
N SER A 598 -6.14 -18.09 -16.55
CA SER A 598 -6.33 -16.81 -15.85
C SER A 598 -6.13 -15.62 -16.79
N GLY A 599 -6.80 -14.50 -16.51
CA GLY A 599 -6.62 -13.24 -17.22
C GLY A 599 -5.24 -12.60 -16.99
N LYS A 600 -4.78 -11.73 -17.89
CA LYS A 600 -3.44 -11.06 -17.83
C LYS A 600 -3.10 -10.49 -16.43
N LYS A 601 -4.02 -9.75 -15.82
CA LYS A 601 -3.82 -9.14 -14.49
C LYS A 601 -3.63 -10.20 -13.39
N GLU A 602 -4.37 -11.27 -13.46
CA GLU A 602 -4.35 -12.37 -12.48
C GLU A 602 -3.06 -13.17 -12.63
N ARG A 603 -2.66 -13.49 -13.87
CA ARG A 603 -1.36 -14.13 -14.17
C ARG A 603 -0.18 -13.34 -13.62
N ARG A 604 -0.15 -12.02 -13.83
CA ARG A 604 0.88 -11.16 -13.24
C ARG A 604 0.91 -11.26 -11.71
N THR A 605 -0.24 -11.26 -11.07
CA THR A 605 -0.33 -11.39 -9.61
C THR A 605 0.25 -12.73 -9.16
N MET A 606 -0.12 -13.83 -9.83
CA MET A 606 0.39 -15.17 -9.53
C MET A 606 1.91 -15.26 -9.70
N VAL A 607 2.47 -14.69 -10.78
CA VAL A 607 3.93 -14.64 -11.00
C VAL A 607 4.63 -13.88 -9.88
N ILE A 608 4.12 -12.71 -9.50
CA ILE A 608 4.69 -11.89 -8.42
C ILE A 608 4.64 -12.62 -7.08
N GLU A 609 3.55 -13.32 -6.78
CA GLU A 609 3.43 -14.14 -5.58
C GLU A 609 4.48 -15.26 -5.58
N LYS A 610 4.72 -15.92 -6.72
CA LYS A 610 5.76 -16.96 -6.85
C LYS A 610 7.18 -16.42 -6.70
N VAL A 611 7.45 -15.21 -7.19
CA VAL A 611 8.74 -14.54 -6.93
C VAL A 611 8.93 -14.27 -5.43
N ARG A 612 7.86 -13.84 -4.73
CA ARG A 612 7.89 -13.65 -3.27
C ARG A 612 8.06 -14.96 -2.50
N GLU A 613 7.39 -16.02 -2.94
CA GLU A 613 7.55 -17.36 -2.35
C GLU A 613 8.99 -17.84 -2.47
N ALA A 614 9.65 -17.65 -3.63
CA ALA A 614 11.05 -18.06 -3.81
C ALA A 614 12.02 -17.33 -2.87
N GLU A 615 11.78 -16.04 -2.58
CA GLU A 615 12.57 -15.30 -1.58
C GLU A 615 12.27 -15.78 -0.15
N GLU A 616 11.01 -16.15 0.11
CA GLU A 616 10.62 -16.71 1.40
C GLU A 616 11.20 -18.10 1.64
N ASP A 617 11.22 -18.98 0.63
CA ASP A 617 11.86 -20.30 0.69
C ASP A 617 13.34 -20.17 1.08
N ARG A 618 14.07 -19.22 0.48
CA ARG A 618 15.47 -18.93 0.83
C ARG A 618 15.63 -18.48 2.28
N ARG A 619 14.72 -17.63 2.79
CA ARG A 619 14.73 -17.20 4.20
C ARG A 619 14.42 -18.36 5.13
N GLN A 620 13.47 -19.21 4.76
CA GLN A 620 13.06 -20.37 5.54
C GLN A 620 14.25 -21.35 5.70
N VAL A 621 14.96 -21.66 4.62
CA VAL A 621 16.16 -22.51 4.68
C VAL A 621 17.22 -21.93 5.61
N LYS A 622 17.49 -20.62 5.50
CA LYS A 622 18.45 -19.96 6.40
C LYS A 622 17.98 -19.97 7.86
N MET A 623 16.71 -19.77 8.10
CA MET A 623 16.12 -19.73 9.43
C MET A 623 16.14 -21.10 10.12
N THR A 624 15.83 -22.16 9.40
CA THR A 624 15.87 -23.53 9.97
C THR A 624 17.26 -23.93 10.42
N ASN A 625 18.30 -23.35 9.81
CA ASN A 625 19.69 -23.57 10.22
C ASN A 625 20.09 -22.80 11.50
N LEU A 626 19.24 -21.89 11.98
CA LEU A 626 19.48 -21.16 13.24
C LEU A 626 19.02 -21.99 14.44
N ALA A 627 19.94 -22.60 15.16
CA ALA A 627 19.66 -23.54 16.25
C ALA A 627 18.62 -23.02 17.27
N LYS A 628 18.77 -21.78 17.76
CA LYS A 628 17.87 -21.18 18.75
C LYS A 628 16.73 -20.38 18.12
N GLN A 629 17.04 -19.44 17.26
CA GLN A 629 16.02 -18.55 16.68
C GLN A 629 15.13 -19.29 15.69
N GLY A 630 15.59 -20.37 15.06
CA GLY A 630 14.83 -21.24 14.18
C GLY A 630 13.92 -22.23 14.92
N ALA A 631 14.15 -22.50 16.20
CA ALA A 631 13.40 -23.51 16.96
C ALA A 631 11.87 -23.32 16.89
N GLN A 632 11.40 -22.07 16.82
CA GLN A 632 9.97 -21.74 16.72
C GLN A 632 9.29 -22.28 15.44
N THR A 633 10.03 -22.63 14.40
CA THR A 633 9.47 -23.21 13.17
C THR A 633 8.84 -24.59 13.41
N ARG A 634 9.33 -25.31 14.46
CA ARG A 634 8.86 -26.65 14.83
C ARG A 634 7.61 -26.64 15.72
N TRP A 635 7.16 -25.46 16.18
CA TRP A 635 5.97 -25.39 17.03
C TRP A 635 4.70 -25.70 16.23
N GLU A 636 3.84 -26.56 16.77
CA GLU A 636 2.58 -26.91 16.15
C GLU A 636 1.45 -25.95 16.54
N VAL A 637 1.70 -24.67 16.33
CA VAL A 637 0.73 -23.60 16.60
C VAL A 637 0.50 -22.76 15.36
N PRO A 638 -0.69 -22.16 15.21
CA PRO A 638 -0.94 -21.18 14.16
C PRO A 638 0.00 -19.97 14.26
N ALA A 639 0.43 -19.46 13.11
CA ALA A 639 1.28 -18.26 13.07
C ALA A 639 0.53 -17.02 13.55
N LYS A 640 1.18 -16.23 14.40
CA LYS A 640 0.70 -14.93 14.89
C LYS A 640 1.17 -13.82 13.96
N LYS A 641 0.25 -13.32 13.11
CA LYS A 641 0.52 -12.18 12.21
C LYS A 641 0.28 -10.88 12.95
N MET A 642 1.33 -10.11 13.21
CA MET A 642 1.19 -8.81 13.86
C MET A 642 0.91 -7.70 12.84
N SER A 643 -0.04 -6.84 13.14
CA SER A 643 -0.28 -5.61 12.39
C SER A 643 0.49 -4.43 12.99
N HIS A 644 0.74 -3.38 12.19
CA HIS A 644 1.31 -2.13 12.71
C HIS A 644 0.47 -1.52 13.84
N ARG A 645 -0.86 -1.62 13.74
CA ARG A 645 -1.77 -1.12 14.78
C ARG A 645 -1.56 -1.84 16.11
N GLU A 646 -1.33 -3.14 16.07
CA GLU A 646 -1.02 -3.92 17.27
C GLU A 646 0.29 -3.51 17.90
N ILE A 647 1.34 -3.33 17.11
CA ILE A 647 2.65 -2.87 17.59
C ILE A 647 2.53 -1.46 18.20
N ILE A 648 1.76 -0.57 17.58
CA ILE A 648 1.52 0.80 18.06
C ILE A 648 0.78 0.80 19.39
N ASN A 649 -0.19 -0.08 19.58
CA ASN A 649 -1.01 -0.13 20.79
C ASN A 649 -0.35 -0.89 21.96
N ARG A 650 0.63 -1.75 21.71
CA ARG A 650 1.34 -2.48 22.75
C ARG A 650 2.32 -1.57 23.50
N SER A 651 2.58 -1.89 24.78
CA SER A 651 3.70 -1.30 25.48
C SER A 651 5.02 -1.77 24.89
N GLU A 652 6.04 -0.93 24.95
CA GLU A 652 7.38 -1.28 24.44
C GLU A 652 7.96 -2.50 25.17
N ALA A 653 7.74 -2.60 26.47
CA ALA A 653 8.20 -3.71 27.30
C ALA A 653 7.53 -5.04 26.90
N SER A 654 6.20 -5.05 26.66
CA SER A 654 5.49 -6.24 26.21
C SER A 654 5.96 -6.68 24.82
N PHE A 655 6.11 -5.74 23.87
CA PHE A 655 6.60 -6.06 22.53
C PHE A 655 8.01 -6.65 22.53
N LYS A 656 8.94 -6.02 23.31
CA LYS A 656 10.31 -6.51 23.46
C LYS A 656 10.36 -7.90 24.09
N PHE A 657 9.56 -8.12 25.13
CA PHE A 657 9.49 -9.43 25.79
C PHE A 657 9.02 -10.50 24.79
N LEU A 658 7.91 -10.26 24.10
CA LEU A 658 7.36 -11.21 23.14
C LEU A 658 8.37 -11.61 22.07
N VAL A 659 8.99 -10.63 21.38
CA VAL A 659 9.96 -10.91 20.31
C VAL A 659 11.14 -11.70 20.86
N LYS A 660 11.70 -11.25 22.00
CA LYS A 660 12.85 -11.93 22.62
C LYS A 660 12.52 -13.33 23.12
N ALA A 661 11.30 -13.55 23.63
CA ALA A 661 10.86 -14.86 24.10
C ALA A 661 10.65 -15.86 22.97
N VAL A 662 10.05 -15.40 21.84
CA VAL A 662 9.81 -16.28 20.68
C VAL A 662 11.11 -16.73 20.04
N TYR A 663 12.09 -15.83 19.93
CA TYR A 663 13.38 -16.12 19.29
C TYR A 663 14.52 -16.50 20.26
N ASP A 664 14.17 -16.83 21.50
CA ASP A 664 15.12 -17.20 22.58
C ASP A 664 16.27 -16.20 22.76
N LEU A 665 15.96 -14.92 22.80
CA LEU A 665 16.90 -13.80 22.96
C LEU A 665 16.77 -13.10 24.33
N LEU A 666 15.99 -13.66 25.27
CA LEU A 666 15.95 -13.17 26.63
C LEU A 666 17.26 -13.53 27.37
N PRO A 667 17.72 -12.68 28.28
CA PRO A 667 18.97 -12.93 29.03
C PRO A 667 18.75 -13.97 30.14
N THR A 668 18.37 -15.20 29.76
CA THR A 668 18.27 -16.33 30.66
C THR A 668 19.64 -16.72 31.18
N PRO A 669 19.79 -17.40 32.33
CA PRO A 669 21.07 -17.90 32.78
C PRO A 669 21.78 -18.72 31.70
N ALA A 670 21.10 -19.65 31.04
CA ALA A 670 21.64 -20.42 29.93
C ALA A 670 22.11 -19.55 28.74
N ASN A 671 21.39 -18.48 28.40
CA ASN A 671 21.81 -17.56 27.35
C ASN A 671 23.00 -16.68 27.79
N LYS A 672 23.01 -16.23 29.06
CA LYS A 672 24.13 -15.48 29.61
C LYS A 672 25.41 -16.30 29.70
N ASN A 673 25.28 -17.59 30.00
CA ASN A 673 26.41 -18.51 29.95
C ASN A 673 27.03 -18.54 28.55
N ILE A 674 26.21 -18.71 27.49
CA ILE A 674 26.69 -18.74 26.10
C ILE A 674 27.29 -17.39 25.67
N TRP A 675 26.72 -16.26 26.14
CA TRP A 675 27.19 -14.95 25.72
C TRP A 675 28.40 -14.43 26.49
N PHE A 676 28.48 -14.78 27.76
CA PHE A 676 29.43 -14.15 28.71
C PHE A 676 30.13 -15.14 29.62
N GLY A 677 29.93 -16.47 29.46
CA GLY A 677 30.52 -17.48 30.36
C GLY A 677 29.97 -17.47 31.80
N SER A 678 28.79 -16.82 32.00
CA SER A 678 28.19 -16.76 33.34
C SER A 678 27.58 -18.09 33.73
N GLU A 679 27.29 -18.29 35.02
CA GLU A 679 26.61 -19.47 35.53
C GLU A 679 25.26 -19.71 34.81
N GLU A 680 25.01 -20.98 34.40
CA GLU A 680 23.80 -21.33 33.65
C GLU A 680 22.61 -21.78 34.53
N SER A 681 22.79 -21.83 35.86
CA SER A 681 21.79 -22.34 36.79
C SER A 681 20.59 -21.42 36.99
N CYS A 682 19.42 -22.01 37.18
CA CYS A 682 18.22 -21.31 37.56
C CYS A 682 18.33 -20.72 38.96
N LYS A 683 17.96 -19.45 39.15
CA LYS A 683 18.01 -18.74 40.42
C LYS A 683 17.07 -19.31 41.54
N LEU A 684 16.15 -20.19 41.15
CA LEU A 684 15.17 -20.77 42.09
C LEU A 684 15.50 -22.23 42.45
N CYS A 685 16.02 -23.06 41.54
CA CYS A 685 16.12 -24.50 41.74
C CYS A 685 17.43 -25.11 41.27
N GLU A 686 18.41 -24.27 40.93
CA GLU A 686 19.74 -24.66 40.45
C GLU A 686 19.81 -25.51 39.16
N GLY A 687 18.67 -25.93 38.62
CA GLY A 687 18.58 -26.60 37.34
C GLY A 687 18.97 -25.68 36.18
N LYS A 688 19.18 -26.22 34.99
CA LYS A 688 19.55 -25.41 33.82
C LYS A 688 18.55 -24.32 33.50
N GLY A 689 18.97 -23.06 33.62
CA GLY A 689 18.12 -21.85 33.49
C GLY A 689 17.77 -21.47 32.06
N THR A 690 17.17 -22.38 31.28
CA THR A 690 16.61 -22.08 29.95
C THR A 690 15.31 -21.32 30.06
N LEU A 691 14.86 -20.69 28.97
CA LEU A 691 13.58 -19.99 28.94
C LEU A 691 12.40 -20.93 29.20
N THR A 692 12.40 -22.11 28.59
CA THR A 692 11.38 -23.15 28.78
C THR A 692 11.32 -23.61 30.24
N HIS A 693 12.48 -23.80 30.88
CA HIS A 693 12.53 -24.15 32.28
C HIS A 693 11.92 -23.02 33.17
N ILE A 694 12.32 -21.78 32.96
CA ILE A 694 11.83 -20.64 33.75
C ILE A 694 10.33 -20.43 33.59
N LEU A 695 9.81 -20.57 32.38
CA LEU A 695 8.40 -20.30 32.11
C LEU A 695 7.46 -21.49 32.36
N SER A 696 7.95 -22.74 32.41
CA SER A 696 7.07 -23.90 32.48
C SER A 696 7.65 -25.17 33.11
N GLY A 697 8.93 -25.17 33.51
CA GLY A 697 9.60 -26.39 33.96
C GLY A 697 10.31 -26.27 35.31
N CYS A 698 10.28 -25.14 36.01
CA CYS A 698 10.94 -25.00 37.29
C CYS A 698 10.09 -25.59 38.45
N PRO A 699 10.58 -26.60 39.20
CA PRO A 699 9.80 -27.24 40.26
C PRO A 699 9.50 -26.26 41.40
N VAL A 700 10.38 -25.35 41.76
CA VAL A 700 10.15 -24.33 42.79
C VAL A 700 9.07 -23.33 42.33
N ALA A 701 9.13 -22.86 41.09
CA ALA A 701 8.08 -21.98 40.56
C ALA A 701 6.71 -22.67 40.49
N LEU A 702 6.69 -23.97 40.23
CA LEU A 702 5.48 -24.80 40.26
C LEU A 702 4.91 -24.92 41.67
N ALA A 703 5.74 -25.26 42.67
CA ALA A 703 5.37 -25.35 44.06
C ALA A 703 4.83 -24.04 44.63
N GLN A 704 5.43 -22.91 44.22
CA GLN A 704 4.97 -21.56 44.58
C GLN A 704 3.70 -21.12 43.85
N GLY A 705 3.14 -21.92 42.97
CA GLY A 705 1.90 -21.60 42.26
C GLY A 705 2.04 -20.55 41.15
N ARG A 706 3.25 -20.19 40.70
CA ARG A 706 3.47 -19.15 39.65
C ARG A 706 2.81 -19.55 38.32
N TYR A 707 2.93 -20.81 37.91
CA TYR A 707 2.36 -21.31 36.68
C TYR A 707 0.84 -21.48 36.79
N ARG A 708 0.38 -21.81 38.00
CA ARG A 708 -1.03 -21.87 38.31
C ARG A 708 -1.68 -20.48 38.22
N TRP A 709 -1.08 -19.49 38.82
CA TRP A 709 -1.57 -18.11 38.70
C TRP A 709 -1.73 -17.71 37.22
N ARG A 710 -0.76 -18.04 36.36
CA ARG A 710 -0.85 -17.81 34.92
C ARG A 710 -2.01 -18.57 34.29
N HIS A 711 -2.18 -19.85 34.65
CA HIS A 711 -3.27 -20.68 34.19
C HIS A 711 -4.62 -20.04 34.53
N ASP A 712 -4.82 -19.62 35.79
CA ASP A 712 -6.07 -19.05 36.27
C ASP A 712 -6.40 -17.70 35.61
N GLU A 713 -5.38 -16.87 35.27
CA GLU A 713 -5.58 -15.66 34.49
C GLU A 713 -6.12 -15.96 33.06
N VAL A 714 -5.59 -16.99 32.41
CA VAL A 714 -6.06 -17.42 31.10
C VAL A 714 -7.46 -18.04 31.20
N LEU A 715 -7.68 -18.87 32.23
CA LEU A 715 -8.97 -19.54 32.50
C LEU A 715 -10.10 -18.52 32.66
N ARG A 716 -9.87 -17.44 33.44
CA ARG A 716 -10.85 -16.34 33.60
C ARG A 716 -11.27 -15.73 32.29
N GLU A 717 -10.34 -15.52 31.35
CA GLU A 717 -10.69 -14.95 30.05
C GLU A 717 -11.44 -15.95 29.15
N VAL A 718 -11.04 -17.21 29.16
CA VAL A 718 -11.78 -18.27 28.43
C VAL A 718 -13.20 -18.39 29.00
N ALA A 719 -13.34 -18.45 30.32
CA ALA A 719 -14.64 -18.50 30.99
C ALA A 719 -15.51 -17.28 30.66
N ARG A 720 -14.92 -16.08 30.60
CA ARG A 720 -15.61 -14.85 30.19
C ARG A 720 -16.15 -14.96 28.75
N CYS A 721 -15.36 -15.50 27.81
CA CYS A 721 -15.81 -15.70 26.43
C CYS A 721 -16.94 -16.70 26.34
N VAL A 722 -16.83 -17.85 27.05
CA VAL A 722 -17.87 -18.89 27.10
C VAL A 722 -19.15 -18.35 27.74
N LYS A 723 -19.04 -17.66 28.89
CA LYS A 723 -20.18 -17.07 29.58
C LYS A 723 -20.94 -16.09 28.69
N ALA A 724 -20.23 -15.15 28.04
CA ALA A 724 -20.85 -14.19 27.14
C ALA A 724 -21.60 -14.88 26.00
N LYS A 725 -21.04 -15.98 25.45
CA LYS A 725 -21.67 -16.72 24.37
C LYS A 725 -22.92 -17.50 24.87
N VAL A 726 -22.86 -18.12 26.02
CA VAL A 726 -24.00 -18.80 26.65
C VAL A 726 -25.14 -17.81 26.92
N GLU A 727 -24.83 -16.63 27.46
CA GLU A 727 -25.82 -15.57 27.72
C GLU A 727 -26.47 -15.07 26.43
N SER A 728 -25.64 -14.79 25.39
CA SER A 728 -26.16 -14.40 24.10
C SER A 728 -27.04 -15.45 23.44
N HIS A 729 -26.68 -16.73 23.57
CA HIS A 729 -27.48 -17.86 23.07
C HIS A 729 -28.85 -17.95 23.81
N LYS A 730 -28.88 -17.78 25.12
CA LYS A 730 -30.13 -17.73 25.91
C LYS A 730 -31.05 -16.58 25.48
N MET A 731 -30.50 -15.42 25.17
CA MET A 731 -31.29 -14.27 24.69
C MET A 731 -31.85 -14.50 23.28
N GLN A 732 -31.08 -15.11 22.37
CA GLN A 732 -31.56 -15.46 21.02
C GLN A 732 -32.65 -16.52 21.04
N ALA A 733 -32.57 -17.53 21.93
CA ALA A 733 -33.58 -18.53 22.10
C ALA A 733 -34.92 -17.94 22.60
N LYS A 734 -34.85 -16.85 23.39
CA LYS A 734 -36.06 -16.11 23.88
C LYS A 734 -36.66 -15.20 22.80
N SER A 735 -35.87 -14.76 21.78
CA SER A 735 -36.31 -13.81 20.76
C SER A 735 -36.82 -14.46 19.46
N GLN A 736 -36.73 -15.76 19.32
CA GLN A 736 -37.35 -16.49 18.22
C GLN A 736 -38.88 -16.54 18.40
N LYS A 737 -39.52 -15.35 18.34
CA LYS A 737 -40.94 -15.26 18.02
C LYS A 737 -41.08 -15.69 16.57
N GLU A 738 -41.99 -16.61 16.32
CA GLU A 738 -42.39 -17.04 14.98
C GLU A 738 -42.63 -15.82 14.07
N SER A 739 -41.78 -15.63 13.11
CA SER A 739 -42.03 -14.63 12.08
C SER A 739 -43.01 -15.25 11.07
N ILE A 740 -44.26 -14.86 11.16
CA ILE A 740 -45.26 -15.18 10.16
C ILE A 740 -44.85 -14.47 8.87
N LYS A 741 -44.40 -15.22 7.87
CA LYS A 741 -44.20 -14.70 6.54
C LYS A 741 -45.49 -14.78 5.76
N PHE A 742 -46.04 -13.64 5.36
CA PHE A 742 -47.12 -13.58 4.41
C PHE A 742 -46.56 -13.89 3.00
N LEU A 743 -47.01 -14.98 2.39
CA LEU A 743 -46.74 -15.31 1.01
C LEU A 743 -47.83 -14.64 0.13
N ARG A 744 -47.42 -14.04 -0.96
CA ARG A 744 -48.36 -13.61 -2.01
C ARG A 744 -48.86 -14.82 -2.79
N GLU A 745 -50.08 -14.73 -3.27
CA GLU A 745 -50.72 -15.77 -4.07
C GLU A 745 -49.83 -16.12 -5.29
N GLY A 746 -49.37 -17.36 -5.40
CA GLY A 746 -48.45 -17.84 -6.44
C GLY A 746 -46.98 -17.95 -6.06
N GLU A 747 -46.55 -17.51 -4.87
CA GLU A 747 -45.16 -17.73 -4.39
C GLU A 747 -45.04 -19.09 -3.69
N THR A 748 -44.26 -19.98 -4.27
CA THR A 748 -43.85 -21.22 -3.59
C THR A 748 -42.66 -20.96 -2.65
N MET A 749 -42.77 -21.45 -1.42
CA MET A 749 -41.63 -21.44 -0.50
C MET A 749 -40.47 -22.24 -1.09
N THR A 750 -39.45 -21.56 -1.57
CA THR A 750 -38.14 -22.19 -1.68
C THR A 750 -37.60 -22.38 -0.25
N PRO A 751 -37.25 -23.60 0.17
CA PRO A 751 -36.55 -23.80 1.42
C PRO A 751 -35.22 -23.08 1.31
N GLN A 752 -35.05 -21.92 1.96
CA GLN A 752 -33.72 -21.43 2.22
C GLN A 752 -33.08 -22.47 3.14
N GLU A 753 -32.16 -23.26 2.60
CA GLU A 753 -31.21 -24.00 3.40
C GLU A 753 -30.48 -22.97 4.27
N LYS A 754 -30.99 -22.76 5.48
CA LYS A 754 -30.21 -22.13 6.53
C LYS A 754 -29.04 -23.08 6.73
N LYS A 755 -27.84 -22.70 6.30
CA LYS A 755 -26.59 -23.27 6.79
C LYS A 755 -26.54 -22.97 8.29
N TYR A 756 -27.20 -23.78 9.08
CA TYR A 756 -27.01 -23.83 10.53
C TYR A 756 -25.54 -24.28 10.71
N GLN A 757 -24.70 -23.40 11.20
CA GLN A 757 -23.48 -23.85 11.84
C GLN A 757 -23.94 -24.47 13.16
N ASP A 758 -23.92 -25.80 13.25
CA ASP A 758 -24.27 -26.54 14.45
C ASP A 758 -23.33 -26.13 15.58
N SER A 759 -23.80 -25.25 16.46
CA SER A 759 -23.12 -24.92 17.69
C SER A 759 -23.42 -26.00 18.73
N TYR A 760 -22.43 -26.37 19.54
CA TYR A 760 -22.64 -27.26 20.67
C TYR A 760 -23.74 -26.78 21.61
N LEU A 761 -24.03 -25.49 21.67
CA LEU A 761 -25.06 -24.87 22.47
C LEU A 761 -26.48 -25.05 21.90
N ASP A 762 -26.60 -25.38 20.62
CA ASP A 762 -27.89 -25.45 19.95
C ASP A 762 -28.78 -26.57 20.53
N GLY A 763 -30.09 -26.31 20.59
CA GLY A 763 -31.09 -27.26 21.09
C GLY A 763 -31.28 -27.28 22.59
N ALA A 764 -30.64 -26.39 23.38
CA ALA A 764 -30.88 -26.24 24.81
C ALA A 764 -30.77 -24.77 25.24
N SER A 765 -31.57 -24.32 26.18
CA SER A 765 -31.54 -22.96 26.76
C SER A 765 -31.10 -22.92 28.23
N ASP A 766 -30.96 -24.09 28.86
CA ASP A 766 -30.66 -24.27 30.27
C ASP A 766 -29.16 -24.42 30.60
N TRP A 767 -28.28 -24.08 29.66
CA TRP A 767 -26.84 -24.19 29.83
C TRP A 767 -26.33 -23.51 31.10
N LYS A 768 -25.61 -24.27 31.93
CA LYS A 768 -24.89 -23.82 33.12
C LYS A 768 -23.39 -23.93 32.90
N LEU A 769 -22.65 -22.88 33.18
CA LEU A 769 -21.19 -22.87 33.18
C LEU A 769 -20.69 -22.88 34.62
N MET A 770 -19.87 -23.87 34.96
CA MET A 770 -19.15 -23.97 36.24
C MET A 770 -17.64 -23.84 35.95
N VAL A 771 -16.91 -23.09 36.78
CA VAL A 771 -15.47 -22.81 36.58
C VAL A 771 -14.72 -23.06 37.88
N ASP A 772 -13.64 -23.85 37.85
CA ASP A 772 -12.85 -24.22 39.04
C ASP A 772 -11.68 -23.24 39.30
N LEU A 773 -11.99 -21.99 39.65
CA LEU A 773 -10.96 -21.00 40.00
C LEU A 773 -10.48 -21.16 41.47
N ASP A 774 -11.38 -21.59 42.37
CA ASP A 774 -11.14 -21.68 43.83
C ASP A 774 -10.91 -23.11 44.33
N ARG A 775 -10.78 -24.09 43.44
CA ARG A 775 -10.65 -25.52 43.71
C ARG A 775 -11.81 -26.11 44.50
N ASN A 776 -13.00 -25.54 44.37
CA ASN A 776 -14.20 -25.97 45.07
C ASN A 776 -15.23 -26.61 44.14
N LEU A 777 -14.89 -26.78 42.84
CA LEU A 777 -15.82 -27.39 41.88
C LEU A 777 -16.12 -28.84 42.29
N LYS A 778 -17.38 -29.10 42.56
CA LYS A 778 -17.89 -30.46 42.72
C LYS A 778 -18.44 -30.94 41.40
N PHE A 779 -18.00 -32.12 40.98
CA PHE A 779 -18.50 -32.70 39.74
C PHE A 779 -19.96 -33.10 39.92
N PRO A 780 -20.87 -32.91 38.96
CA PRO A 780 -22.29 -33.27 39.06
C PRO A 780 -22.46 -34.79 39.28
N LYS A 781 -23.00 -35.19 40.45
CA LYS A 781 -23.18 -36.58 40.80
C LYS A 781 -24.12 -37.34 39.85
N GLU A 782 -25.06 -36.62 39.24
CA GLU A 782 -25.99 -37.16 38.25
C GLU A 782 -25.28 -37.61 36.93
N VAL A 783 -24.05 -37.18 36.69
CA VAL A 783 -23.23 -37.55 35.54
C VAL A 783 -22.27 -38.68 35.89
N ALA A 784 -21.51 -38.52 37.00
CA ALA A 784 -20.61 -39.55 37.52
C ALA A 784 -20.14 -39.20 38.94
N GLU A 785 -19.83 -40.21 39.75
CA GLU A 785 -19.16 -40.04 41.05
C GLU A 785 -17.65 -40.05 40.83
N THR A 786 -17.02 -38.89 41.02
CA THR A 786 -15.58 -38.72 40.81
C THR A 786 -15.00 -37.57 41.63
N ASN A 787 -13.72 -37.71 41.99
CA ASN A 787 -12.93 -36.64 42.58
C ASN A 787 -12.17 -35.83 41.52
N GLN A 788 -12.32 -36.16 40.21
CA GLN A 788 -11.73 -35.38 39.14
C GLN A 788 -12.43 -34.03 38.97
N ARG A 789 -11.64 -32.98 38.78
CA ARG A 789 -12.12 -31.60 38.66
C ARG A 789 -11.62 -31.00 37.36
N PRO A 790 -12.44 -30.97 36.32
CA PRO A 790 -12.16 -30.20 35.12
C PRO A 790 -12.11 -28.70 35.41
N ASP A 791 -11.29 -27.94 34.69
CA ASP A 791 -11.20 -26.48 34.86
C ASP A 791 -12.52 -25.76 34.60
N MET A 792 -13.32 -26.26 33.64
CA MET A 792 -14.70 -25.78 33.41
C MET A 792 -15.62 -26.92 33.01
N ILE A 793 -16.87 -26.79 33.40
CA ILE A 793 -17.97 -27.70 33.00
C ILE A 793 -19.08 -26.86 32.38
N LEU A 794 -19.54 -27.26 31.21
CA LEU A 794 -20.67 -26.67 30.49
C LEU A 794 -21.76 -27.75 30.38
N MET A 795 -22.88 -27.58 31.07
CA MET A 795 -23.87 -28.62 31.25
C MET A 795 -25.29 -28.14 30.94
N SER A 796 -26.06 -29.01 30.26
CA SER A 796 -27.49 -28.85 30.04
C SER A 796 -28.18 -30.11 30.48
N SER A 797 -29.04 -29.98 31.55
CA SER A 797 -29.79 -31.09 32.09
C SER A 797 -30.95 -31.50 31.18
N SER A 798 -31.57 -30.57 30.48
CA SER A 798 -32.68 -30.82 29.56
C SER A 798 -32.30 -31.74 28.39
N THR A 799 -31.05 -31.58 27.87
CA THR A 799 -30.57 -32.37 26.75
C THR A 799 -29.59 -33.48 27.13
N LYS A 800 -29.32 -33.63 28.44
CA LYS A 800 -28.30 -34.55 28.97
C LYS A 800 -26.94 -34.43 28.25
N ARG A 801 -26.52 -33.18 28.01
CA ARG A 801 -25.21 -32.88 27.41
C ARG A 801 -24.30 -32.21 28.42
N ILE A 802 -23.06 -32.69 28.49
CA ILE A 802 -22.01 -32.12 29.31
C ILE A 802 -20.72 -31.97 28.52
N GLY A 803 -20.12 -30.79 28.61
CA GLY A 803 -18.83 -30.48 28.06
C GLY A 803 -17.78 -30.27 29.14
N LEU A 804 -16.73 -31.06 29.13
CA LEU A 804 -15.59 -30.96 30.04
C LEU A 804 -14.49 -30.17 29.33
N ILE A 805 -14.10 -29.03 29.89
CA ILE A 805 -13.08 -28.17 29.30
C ILE A 805 -11.88 -28.14 30.25
N GLU A 806 -10.73 -28.53 29.73
CA GLU A 806 -9.47 -28.59 30.45
C GLU A 806 -8.45 -27.72 29.76
N LEU A 807 -7.95 -26.69 30.45
CA LEU A 807 -6.98 -25.73 29.94
C LEU A 807 -5.59 -26.16 30.34
N THR A 808 -4.62 -25.98 29.41
CA THR A 808 -3.20 -26.02 29.73
C THR A 808 -2.47 -24.82 29.15
N VAL A 809 -1.43 -24.36 29.87
CA VAL A 809 -0.57 -23.25 29.40
C VAL A 809 0.90 -23.72 29.41
N PRO A 810 1.28 -24.66 28.53
CA PRO A 810 2.60 -25.24 28.45
C PRO A 810 3.56 -24.35 27.66
N SER A 811 4.83 -24.78 27.51
CA SER A 811 5.68 -24.24 26.45
C SER A 811 5.14 -24.65 25.07
N GLU A 812 5.37 -23.83 24.05
CA GLU A 812 4.87 -24.06 22.69
C GLU A 812 5.33 -25.40 22.09
N GLU A 813 6.46 -25.89 22.53
CA GLU A 813 7.05 -27.19 22.11
C GLU A 813 6.32 -28.41 22.69
N ARG A 814 5.53 -28.25 23.74
CA ARG A 814 4.83 -29.31 24.48
C ARG A 814 3.31 -29.26 24.35
N ILE A 815 2.78 -28.44 23.48
CA ILE A 815 1.34 -28.23 23.35
C ILE A 815 0.62 -29.54 23.01
N GLU A 816 1.06 -30.26 22.01
CA GLU A 816 0.44 -31.49 21.54
C GLU A 816 0.44 -32.58 22.63
N VAL A 817 1.61 -32.87 23.20
CA VAL A 817 1.75 -33.85 24.29
C VAL A 817 0.89 -33.50 25.49
N SER A 818 0.78 -32.20 25.83
CA SER A 818 -0.05 -31.75 26.94
C SER A 818 -1.55 -32.02 26.69
N GLY A 819 -2.00 -31.79 25.45
CA GLY A 819 -3.37 -32.05 25.04
C GLY A 819 -3.75 -33.50 25.07
N GLU A 820 -2.87 -34.38 24.59
CA GLU A 820 -3.08 -35.85 24.61
C GLU A 820 -3.16 -36.39 26.03
N LEU A 821 -2.26 -35.99 26.93
CA LEU A 821 -2.26 -36.39 28.33
C LEU A 821 -3.55 -36.00 29.03
N LYS A 822 -4.10 -34.81 28.73
CA LYS A 822 -5.35 -34.34 29.33
C LYS A 822 -6.57 -35.09 28.79
N LYS A 823 -6.62 -35.38 27.50
CA LYS A 823 -7.67 -36.22 26.91
C LYS A 823 -7.67 -37.62 27.52
N ALA A 824 -6.51 -38.25 27.62
CA ALA A 824 -6.37 -39.56 28.23
C ALA A 824 -6.83 -39.59 29.71
N ARG A 825 -6.51 -38.52 30.48
CA ARG A 825 -6.92 -38.40 31.88
C ARG A 825 -8.45 -38.41 32.07
N TYR A 826 -9.21 -37.79 31.19
CA TYR A 826 -10.67 -37.66 31.32
C TYR A 826 -11.43 -38.69 30.49
N ALA A 827 -10.78 -39.60 29.75
CA ALA A 827 -11.44 -40.65 29.00
C ALA A 827 -12.28 -41.60 29.87
N PRO A 828 -11.82 -42.05 31.06
CA PRO A 828 -12.66 -42.89 31.94
C PRO A 828 -13.92 -42.18 32.39
N LEU A 829 -13.85 -40.87 32.66
CA LEU A 829 -15.02 -40.08 33.08
C LEU A 829 -16.03 -39.89 31.94
N GLN A 830 -15.54 -39.84 30.70
CA GLN A 830 -16.40 -39.83 29.52
C GLN A 830 -17.22 -41.14 29.41
N GLU A 831 -16.58 -42.27 29.63
CA GLU A 831 -17.24 -43.58 29.58
C GLU A 831 -18.29 -43.73 30.70
N GLN A 832 -17.96 -43.34 31.92
CA GLN A 832 -18.91 -43.32 33.03
C GLN A 832 -20.13 -42.44 32.76
N GLY A 833 -19.88 -41.22 32.24
CA GLY A 833 -20.97 -40.30 31.91
C GLY A 833 -21.86 -40.84 30.79
N LYS A 834 -21.30 -41.53 29.79
CA LYS A 834 -22.07 -42.21 28.73
C LYS A 834 -22.93 -43.33 29.29
N ALA A 835 -22.37 -44.14 30.23
CA ALA A 835 -23.10 -45.21 30.88
C ALA A 835 -24.31 -44.68 31.66
N ASN A 836 -24.22 -43.47 32.20
CA ASN A 836 -25.32 -42.78 32.93
C ASN A 836 -26.25 -41.98 31.98
N GLY A 837 -26.18 -42.23 30.67
CA GLY A 837 -27.08 -41.63 29.66
C GLY A 837 -26.77 -40.20 29.30
N TRP A 838 -25.55 -39.71 29.59
CA TRP A 838 -25.09 -38.36 29.22
C TRP A 838 -24.25 -38.36 27.93
N ARG A 839 -24.39 -37.34 27.13
CA ARG A 839 -23.48 -37.06 25.98
C ARG A 839 -22.32 -36.22 26.50
N VAL A 840 -21.18 -36.86 26.75
CA VAL A 840 -20.00 -36.22 27.31
C VAL A 840 -19.02 -35.83 26.18
N GLN A 841 -18.72 -34.57 26.09
CA GLN A 841 -17.69 -34.00 25.17
C GLN A 841 -16.51 -33.52 25.99
N ILE A 842 -15.29 -33.86 25.57
CA ILE A 842 -14.06 -33.39 26.21
C ILE A 842 -13.34 -32.43 25.25
N TRP A 843 -13.00 -31.25 25.77
CA TRP A 843 -12.10 -30.31 25.08
C TRP A 843 -10.85 -30.13 25.95
N ALA A 844 -9.73 -30.67 25.49
CA ALA A 844 -8.41 -30.23 25.93
C ALA A 844 -8.03 -29.03 25.10
N ILE A 845 -7.85 -27.89 25.74
CA ILE A 845 -7.56 -26.60 25.09
C ILE A 845 -6.22 -26.07 25.57
N GLU A 846 -5.37 -25.66 24.60
CA GLU A 846 -4.03 -25.24 24.92
C GLU A 846 -3.76 -23.82 24.44
N VAL A 847 -2.97 -23.12 25.25
CA VAL A 847 -2.36 -21.83 24.90
C VAL A 847 -0.90 -21.85 25.29
N GLY A 848 0.00 -21.68 24.34
CA GLY A 848 1.43 -21.60 24.64
C GLY A 848 1.76 -20.46 25.59
N CYS A 849 2.71 -20.67 26.48
CA CYS A 849 3.12 -19.67 27.47
C CYS A 849 3.64 -18.35 26.86
N LYS A 850 4.09 -18.34 25.60
CA LYS A 850 4.47 -17.13 24.87
C LYS A 850 3.28 -16.48 24.14
N GLY A 851 2.05 -16.98 24.36
CA GLY A 851 0.81 -16.38 23.86
C GLY A 851 0.38 -16.86 22.47
N PHE A 852 0.58 -18.13 22.15
CA PHE A 852 0.14 -18.78 20.93
C PHE A 852 -1.01 -19.77 21.23
N PRO A 853 -2.29 -19.40 20.97
CA PRO A 853 -3.39 -20.34 21.11
C PRO A 853 -3.24 -21.51 20.10
N ALA A 854 -3.43 -22.73 20.58
CA ALA A 854 -3.40 -23.93 19.75
C ALA A 854 -4.63 -24.05 18.83
N ALA A 855 -4.58 -24.97 17.88
CA ALA A 855 -5.71 -25.28 17.01
C ALA A 855 -6.92 -25.81 17.79
N SER A 856 -6.68 -26.56 18.87
CA SER A 856 -7.68 -27.04 19.81
C SER A 856 -8.53 -25.93 20.44
N MET A 857 -7.87 -24.84 20.91
CA MET A 857 -8.56 -23.64 21.41
C MET A 857 -9.44 -23.00 20.32
N ALA A 858 -8.93 -22.88 19.10
CA ALA A 858 -9.68 -22.31 17.98
C ALA A 858 -10.89 -23.19 17.58
N SER A 859 -10.73 -24.52 17.63
CA SER A 859 -11.80 -25.47 17.39
C SER A 859 -12.87 -25.39 18.49
N PHE A 860 -12.45 -25.41 19.76
CA PHE A 860 -13.38 -25.28 20.91
C PHE A 860 -14.23 -24.00 20.79
N LEU A 861 -13.62 -22.85 20.54
CA LEU A 861 -14.37 -21.60 20.38
C LEU A 861 -15.35 -21.64 19.20
N LYS A 862 -14.99 -22.35 18.11
CA LYS A 862 -15.89 -22.59 16.99
C LYS A 862 -17.05 -23.50 17.40
N ASP A 863 -16.77 -24.60 18.10
CA ASP A 863 -17.76 -25.58 18.51
C ASP A 863 -18.84 -24.97 19.43
N ILE A 864 -18.45 -24.00 20.28
CA ILE A 864 -19.42 -23.26 21.11
C ILE A 864 -20.08 -22.08 20.36
N GLY A 865 -19.81 -21.93 19.05
CA GLY A 865 -20.50 -20.98 18.17
C GLY A 865 -19.87 -19.58 18.07
N LEU A 866 -18.62 -19.37 18.53
CA LEU A 866 -17.89 -18.15 18.22
C LEU A 866 -17.31 -18.24 16.81
N THR A 867 -17.68 -17.33 15.91
CA THR A 867 -17.27 -17.36 14.51
C THR A 867 -16.67 -16.03 14.05
N GLY A 868 -16.04 -16.02 12.90
CA GLY A 868 -15.57 -14.80 12.21
C GLY A 868 -14.64 -13.93 13.06
N SER A 869 -14.98 -12.65 13.16
CA SER A 869 -14.18 -11.63 13.88
C SER A 869 -14.20 -11.84 15.40
N GLU A 870 -15.30 -12.32 15.94
CA GLU A 870 -15.45 -12.55 17.38
C GLU A 870 -14.48 -13.63 17.87
N ARG A 871 -14.41 -14.78 17.18
CA ARG A 871 -13.45 -15.85 17.46
C ARG A 871 -12.01 -15.35 17.38
N THR A 872 -11.70 -14.58 16.31
CA THR A 872 -10.36 -14.04 16.10
C THR A 872 -9.95 -13.08 17.23
N GLN A 873 -10.85 -12.23 17.69
CA GLN A 873 -10.61 -11.31 18.81
C GLN A 873 -10.43 -12.06 20.13
N SER A 874 -11.25 -13.08 20.40
CA SER A 874 -11.14 -13.90 21.60
C SER A 874 -9.81 -14.66 21.66
N LEU A 875 -9.41 -15.34 20.57
CA LEU A 875 -8.10 -16.01 20.47
C LEU A 875 -6.94 -15.05 20.73
N LYS A 876 -7.01 -13.86 20.14
CA LYS A 876 -5.99 -12.83 20.33
C LYS A 876 -5.91 -12.39 21.80
N LYS A 877 -7.04 -12.12 22.42
CA LYS A 877 -7.11 -11.68 23.80
C LYS A 877 -6.60 -12.75 24.78
N ILE A 878 -6.99 -14.00 24.57
CA ILE A 878 -6.52 -15.16 25.35
C ILE A 878 -4.98 -15.26 25.24
N GLY A 879 -4.44 -15.20 24.02
CA GLY A 879 -2.98 -15.21 23.80
C GLY A 879 -2.26 -14.03 24.45
N GLU A 880 -2.84 -12.82 24.42
CA GLU A 880 -2.26 -11.64 25.08
C GLU A 880 -2.20 -11.79 26.61
N ILE A 881 -3.21 -12.42 27.21
CA ILE A 881 -3.23 -12.68 28.66
C ILE A 881 -2.15 -13.71 29.03
N ALA A 882 -2.04 -14.82 28.29
CA ALA A 882 -1.00 -15.82 28.51
C ALA A 882 0.43 -15.21 28.40
N GLU A 883 0.66 -14.37 27.38
CA GLU A 883 1.91 -13.64 27.19
C GLU A 883 2.21 -12.69 28.35
N ASN A 884 1.25 -11.87 28.78
CA ASN A 884 1.43 -10.91 29.86
C ASN A 884 1.66 -11.61 31.20
N ALA A 885 0.95 -12.69 31.46
CA ALA A 885 1.15 -13.50 32.67
C ALA A 885 2.53 -14.16 32.66
N SER A 886 3.00 -14.68 31.53
CA SER A 886 4.36 -15.23 31.41
C SER A 886 5.43 -14.17 31.55
N ARG A 887 5.20 -12.93 31.07
CA ARG A 887 6.10 -11.79 31.32
C ARG A 887 6.21 -11.49 32.80
N ARG A 888 5.14 -11.60 33.58
CA ARG A 888 5.17 -11.45 35.02
C ARG A 888 5.98 -12.59 35.66
N VAL A 889 5.76 -13.83 35.27
CA VAL A 889 6.57 -14.98 35.74
C VAL A 889 8.05 -14.76 35.43
N TRP A 890 8.38 -14.27 34.23
CA TRP A 890 9.75 -13.92 33.83
C TRP A 890 10.34 -12.82 34.70
N ASN A 891 9.62 -11.73 34.96
CA ASN A 891 10.10 -10.60 35.76
C ASN A 891 10.36 -11.03 37.21
N TRP A 892 9.64 -12.00 37.70
CA TRP A 892 9.78 -12.54 39.08
C TRP A 892 10.71 -13.75 39.16
N SER A 893 11.33 -14.19 38.07
CA SER A 893 12.16 -15.41 38.03
C SER A 893 13.44 -15.34 38.86
N HIS A 894 13.83 -14.15 39.33
CA HIS A 894 15.01 -13.95 40.17
C HIS A 894 14.67 -13.73 41.63
N PHE A 895 13.41 -13.64 42.02
CA PHE A 895 12.97 -13.41 43.39
C PHE A 895 12.56 -14.73 44.01
N ALA A 896 13.07 -15.00 45.22
CA ALA A 896 12.76 -16.25 45.94
C ALA A 896 11.25 -16.36 46.28
N GLU A 897 10.64 -15.22 46.64
CA GLU A 897 9.24 -15.18 46.99
C GLU A 897 8.35 -14.73 45.82
N TRP A 898 7.16 -15.32 45.68
CA TRP A 898 6.12 -14.92 44.76
C TRP A 898 5.13 -13.98 45.47
N GLY A 899 5.07 -12.75 45.10
CA GLY A 899 4.22 -11.73 45.74
C GLY A 899 3.18 -11.10 44.81
N ASN A 900 2.12 -10.56 45.40
CA ASN A 900 1.07 -9.84 44.66
C ASN A 900 1.42 -8.39 44.28
N ARG A 901 2.61 -7.88 44.65
CA ARG A 901 3.02 -6.52 44.31
C ARG A 901 3.36 -6.37 42.83
N GLU A 902 2.81 -5.37 42.16
CA GLU A 902 3.23 -5.02 40.81
C GLU A 902 4.69 -4.59 40.84
N VAL A 903 5.55 -5.37 40.18
CA VAL A 903 6.91 -4.95 39.85
C VAL A 903 6.78 -3.99 38.66
N ARG A 904 6.98 -2.69 38.92
CA ARG A 904 6.94 -1.61 37.91
C ARG A 904 8.08 -1.69 36.90
#